data_d98fe846bb1fb41d67ee94e9adee7677
#
_entry.id   d98fe846bb1fb41d67ee94e9adee7677
#
_cell.length_a   1.000
_cell.length_b   1.000
_cell.length_c   1.000
_cell.angle_alpha   90.00
_cell.angle_beta   90.00
_cell.angle_gamma   90.00
#
_symmetry.space_group_name_H-M   'P 1'
#
loop_
_entity.id
_entity.type
_entity.pdbx_description
1 polymer ?
#
loop_
_entity_poly.entity_id
_entity_poly.type
_entity_poly.pdbx_seq_one_letter_code
_entity_poly.pdbx_strand_id
1 'polypeptide(L)'
;MRRRLFAASAAFAGLTACSWFGGQTFTIAPKADRNILLVTIDTLRADVLGAYGGRAVTPNLDALAAHGARFEFAHAHAVVTLVSHASILTGTYPYEHGIRDNTGYRLDARRPTAATLLKPGGFSTAAFVGGFPLDRRFGLTGGFDVYDDRMTKAGVTGDIAERERPADVVVKSALDWINAQPGKWFAWVHVYDPHEPYEPPGEFASRFASEPYVGEVSWTDAALGPLFDRLRALSRPTLVLVTGDHGESLGEHGERTHSLFAYEPTLRVPLIVSEIDPSSRGAKIKGRIITTPVRHVDLLPTLLASAGIAAPRFPGSSLLDAIAAGRGPERPSYFEAMSAAVTRGWAPLRGVLVGREKYIDLPIVELYDLASDPKEASNVAQARSDRTRVMVETLKQFNVAPPARAQQETAETVERLRSLGYIGGGSATVHEKYTDADDPKRLVEIEQLLTKGNDAFRANRIDEAIDTYRSIIAKRPDTEDAYRKLALAYWRTNRQQLAIQTLESALRNGITQSEVRIKLGQYLAEGGQPAKAIELLKDTAGTDPDALVALGNAYTIAGRFADAATIFRRLLAADPNNAVAHQDLGIAQLQLKDLRNAEVSLRRAIQLDPALAGAYTALGVVLANTGRVPEAIETWKRAVALGDTNAADNLRAVR
;
A
#
# COMPACT_ATOMS: atom_id res chain seq x y z
N MET A 1 -96.27 2.99 14.84
CA MET A 1 -96.26 3.12 13.36
C MET A 1 -94.91 2.65 12.82
N ARG A 2 -94.95 1.60 12.02
CA ARG A 2 -93.80 0.90 11.43
C ARG A 2 -93.20 1.71 10.28
N ARG A 3 -91.88 1.86 10.24
CA ARG A 3 -91.18 2.14 8.99
C ARG A 3 -89.96 1.24 8.86
N ARG A 4 -89.89 0.65 7.69
CA ARG A 4 -89.02 -0.45 7.30
C ARG A 4 -87.60 0.03 6.98
N LEU A 5 -86.59 -0.76 7.39
CA LEU A 5 -85.21 -0.70 6.90
C LEU A 5 -85.15 -1.26 5.47
N PHE A 6 -84.54 -0.51 4.61
CA PHE A 6 -83.98 -1.06 3.33
C PHE A 6 -82.49 -1.18 3.47
N ALA A 7 -82.02 -2.38 3.37
CA ALA A 7 -80.56 -2.69 3.22
C ALA A 7 -80.16 -2.49 1.75
N ALA A 8 -79.15 -1.63 1.54
CA ALA A 8 -78.48 -1.53 0.23
C ALA A 8 -77.13 -2.24 0.34
N SER A 9 -77.04 -3.42 -0.26
CA SER A 9 -75.77 -4.13 -0.49
C SER A 9 -75.04 -3.45 -1.65
N ALA A 10 -73.96 -2.72 -1.36
CA ALA A 10 -73.02 -2.26 -2.38
C ALA A 10 -71.91 -3.27 -2.54
N ALA A 11 -71.87 -3.86 -3.74
CA ALA A 11 -70.83 -4.77 -4.19
C ALA A 11 -69.50 -4.04 -4.34
N PHE A 12 -68.52 -4.43 -3.56
CA PHE A 12 -67.11 -4.07 -3.77
C PHE A 12 -66.56 -5.00 -4.86
N ALA A 13 -66.67 -4.60 -6.14
CA ALA A 13 -66.03 -5.25 -7.25
C ALA A 13 -64.62 -4.65 -7.44
N GLY A 14 -63.66 -5.50 -7.50
CA GLY A 14 -62.24 -5.38 -7.56
C GLY A 14 -61.61 -4.19 -8.30
N LEU A 15 -60.64 -3.65 -7.64
CA LEU A 15 -59.48 -2.97 -8.24
C LEU A 15 -58.21 -3.82 -7.94
N THR A 16 -58.14 -5.00 -8.51
CA THR A 16 -56.92 -5.79 -8.65
C THR A 16 -56.53 -5.78 -10.12
N ALA A 17 -55.96 -4.68 -10.60
CA ALA A 17 -55.27 -4.67 -11.88
C ALA A 17 -54.44 -3.38 -11.92
N CYS A 18 -53.16 -3.55 -11.83
CA CYS A 18 -52.04 -2.75 -12.40
C CYS A 18 -50.82 -2.78 -11.49
N SER A 19 -50.28 -3.96 -11.19
CA SER A 19 -48.90 -4.09 -10.66
C SER A 19 -48.06 -5.10 -11.50
N TRP A 20 -48.30 -5.18 -12.80
CA TRP A 20 -47.66 -6.18 -13.64
C TRP A 20 -46.55 -5.65 -14.58
N PHE A 21 -46.07 -4.42 -14.43
CA PHE A 21 -44.97 -3.88 -15.24
C PHE A 21 -43.87 -3.14 -14.42
N GLY A 22 -43.85 -3.26 -13.12
CA GLY A 22 -42.76 -2.71 -12.31
C GLY A 22 -41.74 -3.81 -11.96
N GLY A 23 -40.54 -3.79 -12.56
CA GLY A 23 -39.43 -4.66 -12.12
C GLY A 23 -39.19 -4.49 -10.62
N GLN A 24 -38.87 -5.58 -9.93
CA GLN A 24 -38.56 -5.54 -8.48
C GLN A 24 -37.31 -4.70 -8.23
N THR A 25 -37.40 -3.74 -7.33
CA THR A 25 -36.22 -2.92 -6.97
C THR A 25 -35.28 -3.72 -6.09
N PHE A 26 -33.97 -3.60 -6.34
CA PHE A 26 -32.94 -4.32 -5.61
C PHE A 26 -33.02 -4.06 -4.09
N THR A 27 -32.94 -5.12 -3.31
CA THR A 27 -32.83 -5.14 -1.86
C THR A 27 -32.02 -6.35 -1.44
N ILE A 28 -31.40 -6.29 -0.27
CA ILE A 28 -30.64 -7.39 0.31
C ILE A 28 -31.26 -7.73 1.68
N ALA A 29 -31.67 -8.98 1.85
CA ALA A 29 -32.05 -9.52 3.15
C ALA A 29 -30.89 -10.30 3.78
N PRO A 30 -30.74 -10.34 5.11
CA PRO A 30 -29.81 -11.25 5.76
C PRO A 30 -30.05 -12.71 5.38
N LYS A 31 -29.00 -13.42 4.95
CA LYS A 31 -29.04 -14.85 4.59
C LYS A 31 -27.83 -15.55 5.17
N ALA A 32 -28.04 -16.49 6.09
CA ALA A 32 -26.95 -17.26 6.69
C ALA A 32 -26.23 -18.19 5.69
N ASP A 33 -26.92 -18.66 4.66
CA ASP A 33 -26.39 -19.54 3.62
C ASP A 33 -26.16 -18.76 2.31
N ARG A 34 -25.14 -17.91 2.31
CA ARG A 34 -24.62 -17.22 1.12
C ARG A 34 -23.11 -17.22 1.09
N ASN A 35 -22.55 -17.05 -0.09
CA ASN A 35 -21.16 -16.67 -0.26
C ASN A 35 -21.01 -15.16 -0.17
N ILE A 36 -19.81 -14.69 0.18
CA ILE A 36 -19.48 -13.27 0.22
C ILE A 36 -18.20 -13.05 -0.57
N LEU A 37 -18.24 -12.17 -1.56
CA LEU A 37 -17.09 -11.70 -2.32
C LEU A 37 -16.89 -10.22 -2.06
N LEU A 38 -15.74 -9.85 -1.51
CA LEU A 38 -15.24 -8.50 -1.45
C LEU A 38 -14.19 -8.33 -2.55
N VAL A 39 -14.42 -7.41 -3.48
CA VAL A 39 -13.44 -6.99 -4.50
C VAL A 39 -12.98 -5.59 -4.16
N THR A 40 -11.68 -5.41 -3.98
CA THR A 40 -11.04 -4.10 -3.87
C THR A 40 -10.13 -3.88 -5.07
N ILE A 41 -10.24 -2.72 -5.71
CA ILE A 41 -9.46 -2.35 -6.89
C ILE A 41 -8.61 -1.14 -6.48
N ASP A 42 -7.29 -1.29 -6.57
CA ASP A 42 -6.35 -0.26 -6.16
C ASP A 42 -6.53 1.02 -6.98
N THR A 43 -6.39 2.16 -6.35
CA THR A 43 -6.46 3.50 -6.97
C THR A 43 -7.69 3.77 -7.85
N LEU A 44 -8.81 3.05 -7.65
CA LEU A 44 -9.97 3.14 -8.55
C LEU A 44 -10.82 4.39 -8.27
N ARG A 45 -10.85 5.30 -9.23
CA ARG A 45 -11.73 6.48 -9.23
C ARG A 45 -13.16 6.12 -9.60
N ALA A 46 -14.11 6.70 -8.88
CA ALA A 46 -15.53 6.52 -9.20
C ALA A 46 -15.91 7.14 -10.57
N ASP A 47 -15.41 8.33 -10.88
CA ASP A 47 -15.77 9.10 -12.07
C ASP A 47 -15.23 8.53 -13.39
N VAL A 48 -14.43 7.46 -13.36
CA VAL A 48 -13.90 6.79 -14.55
C VAL A 48 -14.78 5.65 -15.02
N LEU A 49 -15.55 5.01 -14.10
CA LEU A 49 -16.41 3.86 -14.41
C LEU A 49 -17.65 4.27 -15.21
N GLY A 50 -18.04 3.41 -16.19
CA GLY A 50 -19.24 3.61 -17.00
C GLY A 50 -20.50 3.80 -16.17
N ALA A 51 -20.70 3.00 -15.13
CA ALA A 51 -21.83 3.12 -14.19
C ALA A 51 -21.92 4.49 -13.48
N TYR A 52 -20.81 5.23 -13.38
CA TYR A 52 -20.76 6.58 -12.81
C TYR A 52 -20.65 7.68 -13.86
N GLY A 53 -20.82 7.34 -15.16
CA GLY A 53 -20.73 8.28 -16.27
C GLY A 53 -19.33 8.51 -16.82
N GLY A 54 -18.37 7.68 -16.41
CA GLY A 54 -16.97 7.71 -16.84
C GLY A 54 -16.75 7.10 -18.22
N ARG A 55 -15.48 7.12 -18.67
CA ARG A 55 -15.07 6.76 -20.04
C ARG A 55 -14.44 5.37 -20.16
N ALA A 56 -14.14 4.70 -19.05
CA ALA A 56 -13.65 3.33 -19.07
C ALA A 56 -14.72 2.37 -19.57
N VAL A 57 -14.27 1.32 -20.23
CA VAL A 57 -15.16 0.25 -20.74
C VAL A 57 -15.28 -0.81 -19.66
N THR A 58 -16.38 -0.72 -18.88
CA THR A 58 -16.55 -1.50 -17.65
C THR A 58 -17.86 -2.29 -17.62
N PRO A 59 -18.17 -3.11 -18.67
CA PRO A 59 -19.45 -3.77 -18.80
C PRO A 59 -19.79 -4.72 -17.64
N ASN A 60 -18.80 -5.33 -16.98
CA ASN A 60 -19.00 -6.24 -15.87
C ASN A 60 -19.41 -5.49 -14.58
N LEU A 61 -18.71 -4.43 -14.24
CA LEU A 61 -19.04 -3.57 -13.10
C LEU A 61 -20.32 -2.79 -13.33
N ASP A 62 -20.56 -2.32 -14.57
CA ASP A 62 -21.80 -1.64 -14.97
C ASP A 62 -23.00 -2.55 -14.81
N ALA A 63 -22.88 -3.83 -15.20
CA ALA A 63 -23.93 -4.82 -15.01
C ALA A 63 -24.22 -5.08 -13.52
N LEU A 64 -23.20 -5.16 -12.67
CA LEU A 64 -23.39 -5.28 -11.22
C LEU A 64 -24.13 -4.07 -10.65
N ALA A 65 -23.75 -2.86 -11.06
CA ALA A 65 -24.40 -1.62 -10.65
C ALA A 65 -25.85 -1.51 -11.12
N ALA A 66 -26.12 -1.94 -12.36
CA ALA A 66 -27.46 -1.90 -12.95
C ALA A 66 -28.48 -2.83 -12.25
N HIS A 67 -28.00 -3.90 -11.61
CA HIS A 67 -28.82 -4.90 -10.93
C HIS A 67 -28.62 -4.91 -9.40
N GLY A 68 -27.75 -4.03 -8.86
CA GLY A 68 -27.41 -3.90 -7.45
C GLY A 68 -27.72 -2.52 -6.89
N ALA A 69 -26.99 -2.15 -5.84
CA ALA A 69 -26.99 -0.81 -5.27
C ALA A 69 -25.65 -0.13 -5.62
N ARG A 70 -25.72 1.04 -6.26
CA ARG A 70 -24.61 1.92 -6.54
C ARG A 70 -24.67 3.13 -5.62
N PHE A 71 -23.58 3.40 -4.91
CA PHE A 71 -23.46 4.54 -4.01
C PHE A 71 -22.70 5.66 -4.72
N GLU A 72 -23.33 6.79 -4.93
CA GLU A 72 -22.72 7.91 -5.66
C GLU A 72 -21.65 8.66 -4.87
N PHE A 73 -21.69 8.55 -3.54
CA PHE A 73 -20.85 9.34 -2.68
C PHE A 73 -20.24 8.46 -1.58
N ALA A 74 -19.37 7.56 -1.98
CA ALA A 74 -18.59 6.72 -1.09
C ALA A 74 -17.16 7.24 -0.96
N HIS A 75 -16.62 7.24 0.26
CA HIS A 75 -15.28 7.75 0.55
C HIS A 75 -14.43 6.77 1.32
N ALA A 76 -13.16 6.70 0.94
CA ALA A 76 -12.09 6.11 1.71
C ALA A 76 -11.80 6.94 2.98
N HIS A 77 -10.98 6.40 3.88
CA HIS A 77 -10.49 7.09 5.08
C HIS A 77 -9.02 7.46 4.98
N ALA A 78 -8.33 6.91 4.00
CA ALA A 78 -6.95 7.20 3.69
C ALA A 78 -6.73 7.03 2.19
N VAL A 79 -5.60 7.53 1.71
CA VAL A 79 -5.23 7.59 0.31
C VAL A 79 -3.98 6.75 0.03
N VAL A 80 -3.81 5.66 0.79
CA VAL A 80 -2.75 4.66 0.61
C VAL A 80 -3.26 3.27 0.94
N THR A 81 -2.79 2.29 0.23
CA THR A 81 -3.30 0.92 0.12
C THR A 81 -3.46 0.19 1.46
N LEU A 82 -2.39 0.10 2.26
CA LEU A 82 -2.40 -0.65 3.52
C LEU A 82 -3.37 -0.05 4.54
N VAL A 83 -3.37 1.28 4.68
CA VAL A 83 -4.21 2.00 5.64
C VAL A 83 -5.69 1.84 5.29
N SER A 84 -6.02 1.96 4.00
CA SER A 84 -7.39 1.84 3.52
C SER A 84 -7.91 0.41 3.69
N HIS A 85 -7.13 -0.61 3.32
CA HIS A 85 -7.53 -2.00 3.51
C HIS A 85 -7.64 -2.41 4.97
N ALA A 86 -6.79 -1.86 5.86
CA ALA A 86 -6.97 -2.04 7.29
C ALA A 86 -8.32 -1.49 7.76
N SER A 87 -8.74 -0.30 7.27
CA SER A 87 -10.04 0.27 7.58
C SER A 87 -11.20 -0.59 7.04
N ILE A 88 -11.11 -1.08 5.79
CA ILE A 88 -12.11 -1.94 5.16
C ILE A 88 -12.28 -3.26 5.93
N LEU A 89 -11.16 -3.92 6.24
CA LEU A 89 -11.18 -5.26 6.84
C LEU A 89 -11.50 -5.24 8.34
N THR A 90 -11.16 -4.16 9.06
CA THR A 90 -11.40 -4.06 10.51
C THR A 90 -12.65 -3.25 10.87
N GLY A 91 -13.22 -2.48 9.91
CA GLY A 91 -14.35 -1.58 10.15
C GLY A 91 -14.02 -0.41 11.09
N THR A 92 -12.73 -0.03 11.20
CA THR A 92 -12.23 1.01 12.10
C THR A 92 -11.46 2.10 11.35
N TYR A 93 -11.38 3.28 11.93
CA TYR A 93 -10.63 4.39 11.36
C TYR A 93 -9.10 4.20 11.50
N PRO A 94 -8.27 4.87 10.67
CA PRO A 94 -6.82 4.77 10.73
C PRO A 94 -6.22 5.02 12.12
N TYR A 95 -6.70 6.02 12.85
CA TYR A 95 -6.25 6.30 14.21
C TYR A 95 -6.65 5.23 15.24
N GLU A 96 -7.67 4.40 14.96
CA GLU A 96 -8.13 3.31 15.83
C GLU A 96 -7.34 2.03 15.58
N HIS A 97 -7.09 1.65 14.31
CA HIS A 97 -6.27 0.46 14.01
C HIS A 97 -4.76 0.73 14.05
N GLY A 98 -4.33 1.99 14.03
CA GLY A 98 -2.97 2.42 14.27
C GLY A 98 -2.06 2.42 13.04
N ILE A 99 -2.51 1.92 11.88
CA ILE A 99 -1.77 2.00 10.62
C ILE A 99 -2.02 3.37 10.00
N ARG A 100 -0.93 4.09 9.66
CA ARG A 100 -1.02 5.49 9.18
C ARG A 100 -0.29 5.70 7.85
N ASP A 101 0.46 4.70 7.38
CA ASP A 101 1.16 4.71 6.09
C ASP A 101 1.42 3.28 5.61
N ASN A 102 1.84 3.11 4.35
CA ASN A 102 2.27 1.82 3.79
C ASN A 102 3.62 1.37 4.37
N THR A 103 4.39 2.29 4.95
CA THR A 103 5.76 2.04 5.45
C THR A 103 5.82 2.14 6.97
N GLY A 104 6.41 1.14 7.62
CA GLY A 104 6.69 1.16 9.06
C GLY A 104 5.49 0.84 9.95
N TYR A 105 4.42 0.30 9.39
CA TYR A 105 3.22 -0.05 10.15
C TYR A 105 2.78 -1.49 9.86
N ARG A 106 2.17 -2.13 10.86
CA ARG A 106 1.58 -3.48 10.77
C ARG A 106 0.30 -3.54 11.56
N LEU A 107 -0.68 -4.28 11.07
CA LEU A 107 -1.90 -4.52 11.82
C LEU A 107 -1.60 -5.44 13.02
N ASP A 108 -2.04 -5.02 14.20
CA ASP A 108 -1.95 -5.86 15.41
C ASP A 108 -2.78 -7.14 15.21
N ALA A 109 -2.13 -8.30 15.35
CA ALA A 109 -2.74 -9.61 15.15
C ALA A 109 -3.96 -9.89 16.08
N ARG A 110 -4.11 -9.11 17.15
CA ARG A 110 -5.27 -9.18 18.06
C ARG A 110 -6.51 -8.47 17.51
N ARG A 111 -6.36 -7.64 16.48
CA ARG A 111 -7.50 -6.94 15.88
C ARG A 111 -8.31 -7.88 15.00
N PRO A 112 -9.62 -7.99 15.24
CA PRO A 112 -10.48 -8.82 14.42
C PRO A 112 -10.63 -8.20 13.02
N THR A 113 -10.52 -9.05 12.00
CA THR A 113 -10.80 -8.71 10.61
C THR A 113 -12.15 -9.27 10.16
N ALA A 114 -12.59 -8.93 8.97
CA ALA A 114 -13.78 -9.54 8.34
C ALA A 114 -13.70 -11.07 8.35
N ALA A 115 -12.55 -11.66 8.01
CA ALA A 115 -12.35 -13.10 8.02
C ALA A 115 -12.47 -13.68 9.44
N THR A 116 -11.86 -13.04 10.44
CA THR A 116 -11.97 -13.44 11.85
C THR A 116 -13.43 -13.49 12.32
N LEU A 117 -14.24 -12.51 11.91
CA LEU A 117 -15.63 -12.38 12.37
C LEU A 117 -16.62 -13.25 11.58
N LEU A 118 -16.32 -13.57 10.32
CA LEU A 118 -17.15 -14.44 9.49
C LEU A 118 -16.89 -15.95 9.76
N LYS A 119 -15.66 -16.31 10.13
CA LYS A 119 -15.26 -17.70 10.35
C LYS A 119 -16.13 -18.49 11.37
N PRO A 120 -16.50 -17.93 12.53
CA PRO A 120 -17.42 -18.59 13.46
C PRO A 120 -18.81 -18.86 12.86
N GLY A 121 -19.21 -18.12 11.84
CA GLY A 121 -20.43 -18.36 11.07
C GLY A 121 -20.33 -19.53 10.09
N GLY A 122 -19.20 -20.25 10.04
CA GLY A 122 -18.98 -21.42 9.17
C GLY A 122 -18.52 -21.06 7.75
N PHE A 123 -17.91 -19.91 7.56
CA PHE A 123 -17.31 -19.52 6.29
C PHE A 123 -15.88 -20.07 6.16
N SER A 124 -15.55 -20.72 5.02
CA SER A 124 -14.17 -20.85 4.54
C SER A 124 -13.69 -19.49 4.08
N THR A 125 -12.46 -19.09 4.42
CA THR A 125 -12.00 -17.72 4.23
C THR A 125 -10.73 -17.65 3.41
N ALA A 126 -10.70 -16.83 2.35
CA ALA A 126 -9.49 -16.64 1.55
C ALA A 126 -9.29 -15.18 1.14
N ALA A 127 -8.01 -14.80 0.97
CA ALA A 127 -7.59 -13.55 0.38
C ALA A 127 -6.64 -13.81 -0.78
N PHE A 128 -6.79 -13.05 -1.86
CA PHE A 128 -5.94 -13.08 -3.06
C PHE A 128 -5.55 -11.65 -3.36
N VAL A 129 -4.28 -11.30 -3.16
CA VAL A 129 -3.82 -9.90 -3.25
C VAL A 129 -2.82 -9.70 -4.36
N GLY A 130 -2.96 -8.58 -5.09
CA GLY A 130 -2.13 -8.21 -6.23
C GLY A 130 -0.99 -7.24 -5.92
N GLY A 131 -1.05 -6.51 -4.80
CA GLY A 131 -0.08 -5.47 -4.46
C GLY A 131 0.80 -5.78 -3.25
N PHE A 132 2.08 -5.43 -3.32
CA PHE A 132 3.04 -5.64 -2.24
C PHE A 132 2.66 -4.97 -0.90
N PRO A 133 2.00 -3.78 -0.85
CA PRO A 133 1.55 -3.21 0.43
C PRO A 133 0.59 -4.10 1.22
N LEU A 134 0.09 -5.18 0.62
CA LEU A 134 -0.80 -6.16 1.24
C LEU A 134 -0.12 -7.52 1.49
N ASP A 135 1.22 -7.60 1.36
CA ASP A 135 1.97 -8.79 1.75
C ASP A 135 1.69 -9.17 3.22
N ARG A 136 1.71 -10.47 3.52
CA ARG A 136 1.41 -11.03 4.88
C ARG A 136 2.23 -10.40 6.00
N ARG A 137 3.42 -9.85 5.69
CA ARG A 137 4.28 -9.15 6.65
C ARG A 137 3.60 -7.95 7.30
N PHE A 138 2.61 -7.34 6.64
CA PHE A 138 1.88 -6.19 7.16
C PHE A 138 0.68 -6.53 8.05
N GLY A 139 0.42 -7.84 8.30
CA GLY A 139 -0.46 -8.32 9.37
C GLY A 139 -1.94 -8.44 9.02
N LEU A 140 -2.34 -8.32 7.74
CA LEU A 140 -3.74 -8.44 7.31
C LEU A 140 -4.26 -9.90 7.23
N THR A 141 -3.43 -10.89 7.52
CA THR A 141 -3.73 -12.32 7.38
C THR A 141 -4.73 -12.88 8.41
N GLY A 142 -5.07 -12.08 9.43
CA GLY A 142 -5.89 -12.53 10.56
C GLY A 142 -7.23 -13.14 10.12
N GLY A 143 -7.49 -14.40 10.48
CA GLY A 143 -8.73 -15.14 10.20
C GLY A 143 -8.83 -15.79 8.83
N PHE A 144 -7.96 -15.51 7.87
CA PHE A 144 -7.96 -16.18 6.57
C PHE A 144 -7.38 -17.59 6.66
N ASP A 145 -8.06 -18.58 6.08
CA ASP A 145 -7.55 -19.95 5.92
C ASP A 145 -6.49 -20.01 4.80
N VAL A 146 -6.68 -19.21 3.76
CA VAL A 146 -5.74 -19.02 2.65
C VAL A 146 -5.48 -17.53 2.49
N TYR A 147 -4.20 -17.16 2.43
CA TYR A 147 -3.77 -15.81 2.10
C TYR A 147 -2.73 -15.90 0.98
N ASP A 148 -3.16 -15.61 -0.24
CA ASP A 148 -2.32 -15.71 -1.45
C ASP A 148 -1.77 -14.33 -1.84
N ASP A 149 -0.56 -14.07 -1.38
CA ASP A 149 0.23 -12.87 -1.62
C ASP A 149 1.48 -13.18 -2.48
N ARG A 150 1.45 -14.27 -3.25
CA ARG A 150 2.57 -14.68 -4.12
C ARG A 150 2.67 -13.76 -5.31
N MET A 151 3.62 -12.83 -5.27
CA MET A 151 3.97 -12.02 -6.42
C MET A 151 4.61 -12.91 -7.49
N THR A 152 4.18 -12.79 -8.76
CA THR A 152 4.71 -13.58 -9.86
C THR A 152 6.10 -13.07 -10.26
N LYS A 153 7.05 -14.00 -10.38
CA LYS A 153 8.28 -13.71 -11.13
C LYS A 153 7.91 -13.72 -12.62
N ALA A 154 7.57 -12.59 -13.19
CA ALA A 154 7.49 -12.46 -14.63
C ALA A 154 8.91 -12.68 -15.18
N GLY A 155 9.07 -13.45 -16.27
CA GLY A 155 10.35 -13.81 -16.87
C GLY A 155 11.15 -12.65 -17.48
N VAL A 156 11.07 -11.47 -16.89
CA VAL A 156 11.80 -10.26 -17.25
C VAL A 156 12.88 -10.05 -16.19
N THR A 157 14.13 -10.08 -16.62
CA THR A 157 15.29 -9.74 -15.82
C THR A 157 15.26 -8.25 -15.44
N GLY A 158 14.86 -7.93 -14.21
CA GLY A 158 14.89 -6.57 -13.68
C GLY A 158 14.03 -6.43 -12.42
N ASP A 159 14.40 -5.51 -11.53
CA ASP A 159 13.80 -5.24 -10.22
C ASP A 159 12.29 -4.89 -10.21
N ILE A 160 11.67 -4.72 -11.37
CA ILE A 160 10.27 -4.32 -11.55
C ILE A 160 9.31 -5.52 -11.43
N ALA A 161 9.77 -6.72 -11.77
CA ALA A 161 8.91 -7.91 -11.93
C ALA A 161 8.40 -8.57 -10.63
N GLU A 162 8.83 -8.12 -9.46
CA GLU A 162 8.43 -8.70 -8.15
C GLU A 162 7.45 -7.83 -7.35
N ARG A 163 6.89 -6.79 -7.96
CA ARG A 163 6.19 -5.72 -7.24
C ARG A 163 4.69 -5.88 -7.19
N GLU A 164 4.13 -6.46 -8.23
CA GLU A 164 2.69 -6.57 -8.45
C GLU A 164 2.34 -7.89 -9.11
N ARG A 165 1.07 -8.21 -9.05
CA ARG A 165 0.50 -9.40 -9.66
C ARG A 165 -0.68 -8.96 -10.52
N PRO A 166 -0.64 -9.21 -11.85
CA PRO A 166 -1.70 -8.80 -12.76
C PRO A 166 -3.09 -9.32 -12.36
N ALA A 167 -4.13 -8.54 -12.66
CA ALA A 167 -5.50 -8.83 -12.24
C ALA A 167 -6.00 -10.20 -12.68
N ASP A 168 -5.69 -10.64 -13.90
CA ASP A 168 -6.08 -11.96 -14.42
C ASP A 168 -5.43 -13.12 -13.64
N VAL A 169 -4.20 -12.96 -13.16
CA VAL A 169 -3.48 -13.94 -12.35
C VAL A 169 -4.11 -14.05 -10.95
N VAL A 170 -4.45 -12.90 -10.35
CA VAL A 170 -5.17 -12.86 -9.07
C VAL A 170 -6.54 -13.53 -9.20
N VAL A 171 -7.30 -13.15 -10.22
CA VAL A 171 -8.63 -13.70 -10.53
C VAL A 171 -8.57 -15.21 -10.76
N LYS A 172 -7.57 -15.67 -11.52
CA LYS A 172 -7.37 -17.11 -11.73
C LYS A 172 -7.19 -17.87 -10.43
N SER A 173 -6.36 -17.37 -9.53
CA SER A 173 -6.11 -18.02 -8.23
C SER A 173 -7.35 -18.02 -7.34
N ALA A 174 -8.13 -16.93 -7.35
CA ALA A 174 -9.41 -16.88 -6.66
C ALA A 174 -10.41 -17.89 -7.22
N LEU A 175 -10.50 -18.02 -8.55
CA LEU A 175 -11.35 -18.98 -9.23
C LEU A 175 -10.97 -20.44 -8.90
N ASP A 176 -9.68 -20.77 -8.91
CA ASP A 176 -9.19 -22.11 -8.57
C ASP A 176 -9.62 -22.48 -7.15
N TRP A 177 -9.52 -21.55 -6.21
CA TRP A 177 -9.95 -21.77 -4.83
C TRP A 177 -11.47 -21.83 -4.68
N ILE A 178 -12.25 -20.92 -5.29
CA ILE A 178 -13.72 -20.90 -5.24
C ILE A 178 -14.29 -22.20 -5.79
N ASN A 179 -13.72 -22.74 -6.87
CA ASN A 179 -14.17 -23.99 -7.48
C ASN A 179 -14.00 -25.21 -6.55
N ALA A 180 -13.06 -25.14 -5.63
CA ALA A 180 -12.80 -26.22 -4.67
C ALA A 180 -13.65 -26.13 -3.39
N GLN A 181 -14.46 -25.07 -3.21
CA GLN A 181 -15.22 -24.88 -1.96
C GLN A 181 -16.56 -25.64 -1.97
N PRO A 182 -16.76 -26.62 -1.07
CA PRO A 182 -18.03 -27.32 -0.95
C PRO A 182 -19.09 -26.54 -0.17
N GLY A 183 -18.63 -25.67 0.75
CA GLY A 183 -19.45 -24.88 1.67
C GLY A 183 -19.58 -23.42 1.26
N LYS A 184 -20.15 -22.61 2.16
CA LYS A 184 -20.16 -21.17 2.02
C LYS A 184 -18.79 -20.59 2.32
N TRP A 185 -18.46 -19.49 1.64
CA TRP A 185 -17.14 -18.90 1.73
C TRP A 185 -17.17 -17.37 1.74
N PHE A 186 -16.15 -16.77 2.31
CA PHE A 186 -15.77 -15.39 2.17
C PHE A 186 -14.45 -15.30 1.41
N ALA A 187 -14.45 -14.60 0.29
CA ALA A 187 -13.25 -14.31 -0.47
C ALA A 187 -13.03 -12.80 -0.55
N TRP A 188 -11.79 -12.36 -0.27
CA TRP A 188 -11.32 -11.04 -0.59
C TRP A 188 -10.38 -11.15 -1.80
N VAL A 189 -10.73 -10.45 -2.87
CA VAL A 189 -9.94 -10.37 -4.10
C VAL A 189 -9.51 -8.93 -4.28
N HIS A 190 -8.22 -8.67 -4.21
CA HIS A 190 -7.64 -7.36 -4.45
C HIS A 190 -6.83 -7.39 -5.73
N VAL A 191 -7.17 -6.54 -6.69
CA VAL A 191 -6.45 -6.34 -7.94
C VAL A 191 -5.71 -5.00 -7.88
N TYR A 192 -4.44 -5.01 -8.32
CA TYR A 192 -3.55 -3.87 -8.18
C TYR A 192 -3.61 -2.92 -9.39
N ASP A 193 -3.92 -3.46 -10.59
CA ASP A 193 -4.31 -2.61 -11.72
C ASP A 193 -5.58 -1.81 -11.33
N PRO A 194 -5.66 -0.51 -11.52
CA PRO A 194 -4.88 0.43 -12.34
C PRO A 194 -3.90 1.33 -11.53
N HIS A 195 -2.85 0.79 -10.99
CA HIS A 195 -1.83 1.54 -10.25
C HIS A 195 -0.66 1.98 -11.15
N GLU A 196 -0.03 3.17 -10.90
CA GLU A 196 1.17 3.61 -11.63
C GLU A 196 2.34 2.59 -11.50
N PRO A 197 3.06 2.31 -12.60
CA PRO A 197 2.95 2.84 -13.96
C PRO A 197 1.76 2.24 -14.72
N TYR A 198 1.03 3.10 -15.46
CA TYR A 198 -0.14 2.65 -16.21
C TYR A 198 0.30 2.01 -17.53
N GLU A 199 0.31 0.68 -17.57
CA GLU A 199 0.75 -0.12 -18.71
C GLU A 199 -0.32 -1.15 -19.09
N PRO A 200 -1.50 -0.69 -19.58
CA PRO A 200 -2.60 -1.60 -19.91
C PRO A 200 -2.18 -2.61 -20.97
N PRO A 201 -2.47 -3.92 -20.78
CA PRO A 201 -1.98 -4.95 -21.67
C PRO A 201 -2.79 -5.06 -22.98
N GLY A 202 -2.18 -5.67 -24.01
CA GLY A 202 -2.81 -6.08 -25.25
C GLY A 202 -3.50 -4.95 -26.01
N GLU A 203 -4.77 -5.14 -26.38
CA GLU A 203 -5.56 -4.16 -27.12
C GLU A 203 -5.86 -2.88 -26.33
N PHE A 204 -5.87 -2.96 -25.01
CA PHE A 204 -6.14 -1.81 -24.15
C PHE A 204 -5.02 -0.76 -24.25
N ALA A 205 -3.76 -1.17 -24.44
CA ALA A 205 -2.64 -0.26 -24.65
C ALA A 205 -2.83 0.62 -25.89
N SER A 206 -3.23 0.03 -27.02
CA SER A 206 -3.44 0.78 -28.28
C SER A 206 -4.72 1.61 -28.24
N ARG A 207 -5.79 1.05 -27.66
CA ARG A 207 -7.10 1.73 -27.58
C ARG A 207 -7.09 2.95 -26.68
N PHE A 208 -6.31 2.91 -25.61
CA PHE A 208 -6.24 3.97 -24.59
C PHE A 208 -4.85 4.61 -24.50
N ALA A 209 -4.11 4.68 -25.61
CA ALA A 209 -2.74 5.20 -25.64
C ALA A 209 -2.58 6.63 -25.06
N SER A 210 -3.62 7.48 -25.18
CA SER A 210 -3.63 8.83 -24.61
C SER A 210 -4.14 8.90 -23.17
N GLU A 211 -4.72 7.82 -22.65
CA GLU A 211 -5.35 7.74 -21.33
C GLU A 211 -5.08 6.36 -20.69
N PRO A 212 -3.80 6.04 -20.42
CA PRO A 212 -3.42 4.69 -20.01
C PRO A 212 -4.07 4.23 -18.70
N TYR A 213 -4.33 5.12 -17.74
CA TYR A 213 -5.11 4.82 -16.54
C TYR A 213 -6.52 4.29 -16.86
N VAL A 214 -7.23 4.94 -17.80
CA VAL A 214 -8.55 4.51 -18.27
C VAL A 214 -8.46 3.15 -18.98
N GLY A 215 -7.34 2.90 -19.65
CA GLY A 215 -7.03 1.61 -20.27
C GLY A 215 -6.89 0.49 -19.25
N GLU A 216 -6.19 0.74 -18.15
CA GLU A 216 -6.05 -0.24 -17.06
C GLU A 216 -7.35 -0.49 -16.31
N VAL A 217 -8.15 0.54 -16.05
CA VAL A 217 -9.50 0.36 -15.47
C VAL A 217 -10.35 -0.54 -16.38
N SER A 218 -10.26 -0.33 -17.71
CA SER A 218 -11.00 -1.16 -18.68
C SER A 218 -10.48 -2.60 -18.72
N TRP A 219 -9.17 -2.80 -18.63
CA TRP A 219 -8.54 -4.11 -18.50
C TRP A 219 -8.95 -4.81 -17.21
N THR A 220 -8.93 -4.11 -16.09
CA THR A 220 -9.32 -4.66 -14.77
C THR A 220 -10.76 -5.19 -14.79
N ASP A 221 -11.69 -4.44 -15.39
CA ASP A 221 -13.07 -4.92 -15.57
C ASP A 221 -13.13 -6.21 -16.41
N ALA A 222 -12.38 -6.24 -17.51
CA ALA A 222 -12.32 -7.44 -18.37
C ALA A 222 -11.72 -8.64 -17.64
N ALA A 223 -10.66 -8.44 -16.86
CA ALA A 223 -10.01 -9.47 -16.05
C ALA A 223 -10.93 -10.03 -14.94
N LEU A 224 -11.81 -9.20 -14.38
CA LEU A 224 -12.83 -9.63 -13.39
C LEU A 224 -14.00 -10.40 -14.01
N GLY A 225 -14.24 -10.28 -15.31
CA GLY A 225 -15.35 -10.93 -16.01
C GLY A 225 -15.52 -12.41 -15.70
N PRO A 226 -14.47 -13.27 -15.87
CA PRO A 226 -14.53 -14.69 -15.55
C PRO A 226 -14.94 -14.99 -14.10
N LEU A 227 -14.57 -14.14 -13.14
CA LEU A 227 -14.97 -14.28 -11.73
C LEU A 227 -16.49 -14.12 -11.59
N PHE A 228 -17.08 -13.05 -12.15
CA PHE A 228 -18.51 -12.83 -12.08
C PHE A 228 -19.31 -13.87 -12.88
N ASP A 229 -18.80 -14.35 -14.02
CA ASP A 229 -19.43 -15.44 -14.78
C ASP A 229 -19.47 -16.72 -13.95
N ARG A 230 -18.39 -17.03 -13.23
CA ARG A 230 -18.39 -18.19 -12.33
C ARG A 230 -19.43 -18.06 -11.22
N LEU A 231 -19.58 -16.87 -10.62
CA LEU A 231 -20.60 -16.65 -9.58
C LEU A 231 -22.02 -16.90 -10.10
N ARG A 232 -22.31 -16.50 -11.35
CA ARG A 232 -23.60 -16.77 -12.00
C ARG A 232 -23.87 -18.25 -12.19
N ALA A 233 -22.84 -19.09 -12.24
CA ALA A 233 -22.94 -20.55 -12.39
C ALA A 233 -23.03 -21.30 -11.05
N LEU A 234 -22.80 -20.65 -9.90
CA LEU A 234 -22.93 -21.28 -8.59
C LEU A 234 -24.39 -21.55 -8.25
N SER A 235 -24.63 -22.52 -7.35
CA SER A 235 -25.97 -22.84 -6.82
C SER A 235 -26.35 -21.98 -5.61
N ARG A 236 -25.35 -21.44 -4.89
CA ARG A 236 -25.55 -20.62 -3.70
C ARG A 236 -25.48 -19.14 -4.06
N PRO A 237 -26.38 -18.28 -3.52
CA PRO A 237 -26.32 -16.85 -3.75
C PRO A 237 -24.99 -16.28 -3.24
N THR A 238 -24.46 -15.30 -3.95
CA THR A 238 -23.21 -14.61 -3.59
C THR A 238 -23.47 -13.12 -3.48
N LEU A 239 -23.23 -12.56 -2.29
CA LEU A 239 -23.11 -11.11 -2.11
C LEU A 239 -21.78 -10.67 -2.73
N VAL A 240 -21.83 -9.69 -3.62
CA VAL A 240 -20.67 -9.07 -4.25
C VAL A 240 -20.61 -7.62 -3.81
N LEU A 241 -19.49 -7.23 -3.21
CA LEU A 241 -19.19 -5.87 -2.84
C LEU A 241 -17.91 -5.46 -3.59
N VAL A 242 -17.99 -4.40 -4.39
CA VAL A 242 -16.87 -3.86 -5.16
C VAL A 242 -16.63 -2.43 -4.74
N THR A 243 -15.38 -2.07 -4.42
CA THR A 243 -14.97 -0.70 -4.13
C THR A 243 -13.53 -0.46 -4.57
N GLY A 244 -13.15 0.82 -4.79
CA GLY A 244 -11.75 1.23 -4.72
C GLY A 244 -11.29 1.27 -3.28
N ASP A 245 -10.04 1.02 -3.00
CA ASP A 245 -9.46 1.25 -1.68
C ASP A 245 -9.20 2.75 -1.46
N HIS A 246 -8.72 3.44 -2.46
CA HIS A 246 -8.68 4.89 -2.65
C HIS A 246 -8.75 5.20 -4.15
N GLY A 247 -8.75 6.48 -4.49
CA GLY A 247 -8.70 6.93 -5.87
C GLY A 247 -7.28 7.29 -6.31
N GLU A 248 -7.19 8.05 -7.42
CA GLU A 248 -5.94 8.43 -8.05
C GLU A 248 -6.01 9.89 -8.52
N SER A 249 -5.02 10.68 -8.21
CA SER A 249 -4.83 11.97 -8.85
C SER A 249 -4.11 11.77 -10.19
N LEU A 250 -4.57 12.49 -11.19
CA LEU A 250 -3.96 12.49 -12.53
C LEU A 250 -3.42 13.88 -12.86
N GLY A 251 -2.93 14.58 -11.82
CA GLY A 251 -2.40 15.94 -11.88
C GLY A 251 -3.27 16.99 -11.19
N GLU A 252 -4.47 16.61 -10.70
CA GLU A 252 -5.33 17.54 -9.96
C GLU A 252 -4.62 18.03 -8.69
N HIS A 253 -4.81 19.29 -8.34
CA HIS A 253 -4.16 19.97 -7.20
C HIS A 253 -2.62 19.87 -7.19
N GLY A 254 -2.00 19.50 -8.35
CA GLY A 254 -0.56 19.34 -8.49
C GLY A 254 -0.01 18.00 -8.00
N GLU A 255 -0.84 17.10 -7.49
CA GLU A 255 -0.47 15.74 -7.16
C GLU A 255 -0.53 14.86 -8.42
N ARG A 256 0.49 14.05 -8.66
CA ARG A 256 0.58 13.20 -9.85
C ARG A 256 -0.20 11.89 -9.70
N THR A 257 -0.14 11.30 -8.51
CA THR A 257 -0.74 10.01 -8.19
C THR A 257 -1.61 10.11 -6.93
N HIS A 258 -1.15 9.61 -5.81
CA HIS A 258 -1.85 9.62 -4.53
C HIS A 258 -0.85 9.73 -3.37
N SER A 259 -1.33 9.73 -2.14
CA SER A 259 -0.61 9.74 -0.87
C SER A 259 -0.39 11.11 -0.22
N LEU A 260 -0.42 12.20 -0.96
CA LEU A 260 -0.13 13.54 -0.46
C LEU A 260 -1.39 14.28 -0.02
N PHE A 261 -2.44 14.26 -0.85
CA PHE A 261 -3.70 14.95 -0.61
C PHE A 261 -4.89 14.00 -0.51
N ALA A 262 -5.95 14.49 0.15
CA ALA A 262 -7.23 13.78 0.29
C ALA A 262 -8.37 14.54 -0.38
N TYR A 263 -8.15 15.01 -1.62
CA TYR A 263 -9.18 15.59 -2.47
C TYR A 263 -10.06 14.50 -3.09
N GLU A 264 -11.17 14.89 -3.72
CA GLU A 264 -12.12 13.92 -4.31
C GLU A 264 -11.47 12.92 -5.28
N PRO A 265 -10.48 13.29 -6.14
CA PRO A 265 -9.82 12.33 -7.01
C PRO A 265 -9.18 11.14 -6.28
N THR A 266 -8.61 11.36 -5.10
CA THR A 266 -7.92 10.33 -4.31
C THR A 266 -8.80 9.73 -3.20
N LEU A 267 -9.86 10.42 -2.76
CA LEU A 267 -10.66 10.00 -1.61
C LEU A 267 -12.01 9.39 -2.00
N ARG A 268 -12.66 9.89 -3.08
CA ARG A 268 -13.95 9.37 -3.54
C ARG A 268 -13.77 8.13 -4.38
N VAL A 269 -14.37 7.05 -3.94
CA VAL A 269 -14.28 5.72 -4.56
C VAL A 269 -15.64 5.24 -5.06
N PRO A 270 -15.72 4.33 -6.05
CA PRO A 270 -16.94 3.64 -6.35
C PRO A 270 -17.29 2.67 -5.22
N LEU A 271 -18.59 2.47 -5.00
CA LEU A 271 -19.09 1.40 -4.16
C LEU A 271 -20.33 0.79 -4.82
N ILE A 272 -20.23 -0.49 -5.15
CA ILE A 272 -21.30 -1.30 -5.76
C ILE A 272 -21.56 -2.49 -4.86
N VAL A 273 -22.80 -2.69 -4.46
CA VAL A 273 -23.24 -3.85 -3.68
C VAL A 273 -24.32 -4.58 -4.47
N SER A 274 -24.06 -5.81 -4.84
CA SER A 274 -24.98 -6.63 -5.65
C SER A 274 -25.12 -8.03 -5.08
N GLU A 275 -26.19 -8.72 -5.39
CA GLU A 275 -26.35 -10.15 -5.11
C GLU A 275 -26.53 -10.91 -6.42
N ILE A 276 -25.65 -11.86 -6.67
CA ILE A 276 -25.79 -12.83 -7.76
C ILE A 276 -26.50 -14.05 -7.17
N ASP A 277 -27.83 -14.14 -7.38
CA ASP A 277 -28.67 -15.22 -6.87
C ASP A 277 -29.19 -16.08 -8.04
N PRO A 278 -28.82 -17.36 -8.11
CA PRO A 278 -29.29 -18.26 -9.17
C PRO A 278 -30.80 -18.44 -9.17
N SER A 279 -31.50 -18.28 -8.05
CA SER A 279 -32.97 -18.36 -7.96
C SER A 279 -33.67 -17.18 -8.62
N SER A 280 -32.98 -16.07 -8.82
CA SER A 280 -33.48 -14.84 -9.46
C SER A 280 -33.21 -14.78 -10.97
N ARG A 281 -32.76 -15.89 -11.60
CA ARG A 281 -32.50 -15.92 -13.04
C ARG A 281 -33.75 -15.55 -13.84
N GLY A 282 -33.61 -14.53 -14.69
CA GLY A 282 -34.73 -14.00 -15.49
C GLY A 282 -35.60 -12.96 -14.76
N ALA A 283 -35.40 -12.73 -13.48
CA ALA A 283 -36.08 -11.66 -12.78
C ALA A 283 -35.58 -10.28 -13.27
N LYS A 284 -36.52 -9.37 -13.55
CA LYS A 284 -36.20 -7.98 -13.90
C LYS A 284 -35.94 -7.20 -12.61
N ILE A 285 -34.72 -7.30 -12.10
CA ILE A 285 -34.30 -6.53 -10.92
C ILE A 285 -33.75 -5.18 -11.41
N LYS A 286 -34.30 -4.09 -10.92
CA LYS A 286 -33.81 -2.73 -11.16
C LYS A 286 -32.87 -2.34 -10.02
N GLY A 287 -31.67 -1.92 -10.34
CA GLY A 287 -30.70 -1.42 -9.37
C GLY A 287 -31.17 -0.13 -8.68
N ARG A 288 -30.50 0.19 -7.59
CA ARG A 288 -30.70 1.42 -6.81
C ARG A 288 -29.50 2.35 -6.92
N ILE A 289 -29.78 3.63 -7.00
CA ILE A 289 -28.79 4.68 -6.84
C ILE A 289 -28.99 5.31 -5.46
N ILE A 290 -27.94 5.33 -4.64
CA ILE A 290 -27.98 5.86 -3.28
C ILE A 290 -27.04 7.07 -3.23
N THR A 291 -27.62 8.22 -2.93
CA THR A 291 -26.91 9.51 -2.93
C THR A 291 -26.42 9.94 -1.55
N THR A 292 -26.87 9.25 -0.48
CA THR A 292 -26.40 9.48 0.88
C THR A 292 -24.93 9.10 1.00
N PRO A 293 -24.08 9.95 1.61
CA PRO A 293 -22.67 9.64 1.84
C PRO A 293 -22.48 8.37 2.67
N VAL A 294 -21.56 7.52 2.23
CA VAL A 294 -21.19 6.26 2.89
C VAL A 294 -19.66 6.14 3.00
N ARG A 295 -19.18 5.23 3.84
CA ARG A 295 -17.80 5.19 4.29
C ARG A 295 -17.25 3.77 4.25
N HIS A 296 -15.95 3.59 4.08
CA HIS A 296 -15.32 2.26 4.14
C HIS A 296 -15.56 1.54 5.47
N VAL A 297 -15.63 2.25 6.59
CA VAL A 297 -15.98 1.63 7.90
C VAL A 297 -17.39 1.05 7.96
N ASP A 298 -18.26 1.37 6.99
CA ASP A 298 -19.62 0.80 6.88
C ASP A 298 -19.61 -0.58 6.19
N LEU A 299 -18.50 -0.98 5.54
CA LEU A 299 -18.43 -2.21 4.76
C LEU A 299 -18.45 -3.47 5.63
N LEU A 300 -17.60 -3.54 6.65
CA LEU A 300 -17.56 -4.71 7.54
C LEU A 300 -18.89 -4.95 8.27
N PRO A 301 -19.57 -3.96 8.89
CA PRO A 301 -20.92 -4.14 9.43
C PRO A 301 -21.94 -4.63 8.39
N THR A 302 -21.78 -4.21 7.11
CA THR A 302 -22.64 -4.65 6.01
C THR A 302 -22.42 -6.13 5.67
N LEU A 303 -21.17 -6.58 5.57
CA LEU A 303 -20.82 -7.98 5.33
C LEU A 303 -21.39 -8.88 6.41
N LEU A 304 -21.21 -8.52 7.69
CA LEU A 304 -21.71 -9.30 8.84
C LEU A 304 -23.24 -9.33 8.87
N ALA A 305 -23.90 -8.19 8.71
CA ALA A 305 -25.37 -8.10 8.69
C ALA A 305 -25.95 -8.92 7.54
N SER A 306 -25.32 -8.88 6.36
CA SER A 306 -25.74 -9.67 5.21
C SER A 306 -25.70 -11.18 5.46
N ALA A 307 -24.75 -11.65 6.25
CA ALA A 307 -24.61 -13.04 6.68
C ALA A 307 -25.49 -13.43 7.87
N GLY A 308 -26.25 -12.49 8.43
CA GLY A 308 -27.03 -12.71 9.65
C GLY A 308 -26.19 -12.86 10.91
N ILE A 309 -24.94 -12.34 10.89
CA ILE A 309 -24.00 -12.39 12.02
C ILE A 309 -24.12 -11.09 12.81
N ALA A 310 -24.29 -11.21 14.13
CA ALA A 310 -24.31 -10.07 15.02
C ALA A 310 -22.93 -9.37 15.01
N ALA A 311 -22.94 -8.09 14.65
CA ALA A 311 -21.73 -7.28 14.60
C ALA A 311 -21.36 -6.75 16.00
N PRO A 312 -20.09 -6.73 16.40
CA PRO A 312 -19.64 -5.92 17.51
C PRO A 312 -19.88 -4.43 17.22
N ARG A 313 -19.63 -3.57 18.19
CA ARG A 313 -19.77 -2.12 18.00
C ARG A 313 -18.66 -1.61 17.08
N PHE A 314 -19.05 -0.97 15.97
CA PHE A 314 -18.16 -0.33 15.00
C PHE A 314 -18.45 1.17 14.89
N PRO A 315 -17.50 1.98 14.43
CA PRO A 315 -17.75 3.36 13.99
C PRO A 315 -18.73 3.43 12.81
N GLY A 316 -18.70 2.42 11.96
CA GLY A 316 -19.58 2.24 10.79
C GLY A 316 -20.91 1.59 11.13
N SER A 317 -21.79 1.54 10.15
CA SER A 317 -23.11 0.92 10.22
C SER A 317 -23.40 0.12 8.95
N SER A 318 -24.21 -0.93 9.09
CA SER A 318 -24.67 -1.70 7.92
C SER A 318 -25.39 -0.80 6.91
N LEU A 319 -25.11 -1.02 5.63
CA LEU A 319 -25.74 -0.33 4.51
C LEU A 319 -27.06 -1.01 4.06
N LEU A 320 -27.45 -2.14 4.65
CA LEU A 320 -28.66 -2.89 4.24
C LEU A 320 -29.92 -2.03 4.31
N ASP A 321 -30.09 -1.25 5.40
CA ASP A 321 -31.23 -0.36 5.55
C ASP A 321 -31.21 0.77 4.51
N ALA A 322 -30.04 1.32 4.21
CA ALA A 322 -29.87 2.32 3.17
C ALA A 322 -30.19 1.75 1.78
N ILE A 323 -29.80 0.50 1.51
CA ILE A 323 -30.15 -0.20 0.28
C ILE A 323 -31.66 -0.43 0.20
N ALA A 324 -32.30 -0.86 1.29
CA ALA A 324 -33.74 -1.10 1.30
C ALA A 324 -34.56 0.18 1.14
N ALA A 325 -34.16 1.27 1.80
CA ALA A 325 -34.89 2.55 1.78
C ALA A 325 -34.51 3.47 0.59
N GLY A 326 -33.39 3.20 -0.10
CA GLY A 326 -32.83 4.09 -1.14
C GLY A 326 -32.10 5.31 -0.59
N ARG A 327 -32.00 5.45 0.72
CA ARG A 327 -31.29 6.50 1.45
C ARG A 327 -30.93 6.02 2.84
N GLY A 328 -29.87 6.60 3.41
CA GLY A 328 -29.43 6.32 4.78
C GLY A 328 -29.29 7.59 5.62
N PRO A 329 -28.94 7.46 6.90
CA PRO A 329 -28.60 8.61 7.74
C PRO A 329 -27.25 9.20 7.29
N GLU A 330 -27.18 10.52 7.23
CA GLU A 330 -25.92 11.23 7.07
C GLU A 330 -25.11 11.16 8.36
N ARG A 331 -23.83 10.83 8.24
CA ARG A 331 -22.91 10.73 9.37
C ARG A 331 -21.59 11.39 9.01
N PRO A 332 -20.95 12.10 9.93
CA PRO A 332 -19.59 12.59 9.70
C PRO A 332 -18.63 11.46 9.38
N SER A 333 -17.70 11.71 8.44
CA SER A 333 -16.66 10.78 8.01
C SER A 333 -15.30 11.40 8.20
N TYR A 334 -14.46 10.78 9.01
CA TYR A 334 -13.06 11.15 9.16
C TYR A 334 -12.23 10.62 7.99
N PHE A 335 -11.23 11.40 7.56
CA PHE A 335 -10.21 10.98 6.60
C PHE A 335 -8.85 11.62 6.90
N GLU A 336 -7.79 11.04 6.34
CA GLU A 336 -6.41 11.53 6.48
C GLU A 336 -5.53 11.16 5.29
N ALA A 337 -4.47 11.96 5.08
CA ALA A 337 -3.31 11.64 4.24
C ALA A 337 -2.05 11.94 5.05
N MET A 338 -1.44 10.90 5.58
CA MET A 338 -0.37 11.03 6.58
C MET A 338 1.02 10.76 6.02
N SER A 339 1.15 10.26 4.79
CA SER A 339 2.44 9.85 4.22
C SER A 339 3.49 10.97 4.27
N ALA A 340 3.13 12.19 3.85
CA ALA A 340 4.05 13.31 3.89
C ALA A 340 4.44 13.72 5.32
N ALA A 341 3.55 13.58 6.29
CA ALA A 341 3.83 13.89 7.69
C ALA A 341 4.80 12.87 8.32
N VAL A 342 4.54 11.56 8.12
CA VAL A 342 5.35 10.51 8.76
C VAL A 342 6.68 10.27 8.06
N THR A 343 6.80 10.61 6.77
CA THR A 343 8.02 10.38 5.99
C THR A 343 8.86 11.63 5.79
N ARG A 344 8.26 12.82 5.75
CA ARG A 344 8.92 14.10 5.41
C ARG A 344 8.81 15.18 6.48
N GLY A 345 8.03 14.97 7.55
CA GLY A 345 7.80 15.96 8.60
C GLY A 345 6.92 17.14 8.17
N TRP A 346 6.16 17.02 7.05
CA TRP A 346 5.20 18.03 6.64
C TRP A 346 3.97 18.04 7.55
N ALA A 347 3.14 19.07 7.43
CA ALA A 347 1.93 19.14 8.25
C ALA A 347 1.00 17.94 7.95
N PRO A 348 0.49 17.25 9.01
CA PRO A 348 -0.41 16.12 8.86
C PRO A 348 -1.76 16.57 8.29
N LEU A 349 -2.15 16.00 7.16
CA LEU A 349 -3.46 16.24 6.56
C LEU A 349 -4.49 15.30 7.19
N ARG A 350 -5.52 15.88 7.77
CA ARG A 350 -6.71 15.18 8.25
C ARG A 350 -7.93 16.06 8.01
N GLY A 351 -9.09 15.44 8.02
CA GLY A 351 -10.30 16.20 7.76
C GLY A 351 -11.57 15.44 8.10
N VAL A 352 -12.68 16.09 7.81
CA VAL A 352 -14.02 15.54 8.02
C VAL A 352 -14.95 15.91 6.86
N LEU A 353 -15.75 14.94 6.44
CA LEU A 353 -16.88 15.09 5.53
C LEU A 353 -18.19 15.10 6.35
N VAL A 354 -19.05 16.07 6.11
CA VAL A 354 -20.40 16.16 6.69
C VAL A 354 -21.38 16.45 5.56
N GLY A 355 -22.18 15.47 5.20
CA GLY A 355 -23.01 15.57 4.00
C GLY A 355 -22.16 15.76 2.74
N ARG A 356 -22.29 16.90 2.08
CA ARG A 356 -21.50 17.28 0.90
C ARG A 356 -20.44 18.34 1.18
N GLU A 357 -20.16 18.62 2.44
CA GLU A 357 -19.14 19.59 2.83
C GLU A 357 -17.89 18.86 3.34
N LYS A 358 -16.73 19.26 2.82
CA LYS A 358 -15.41 18.72 3.19
C LYS A 358 -14.58 19.79 3.86
N TYR A 359 -14.09 19.50 5.06
CA TYR A 359 -13.12 20.31 5.79
C TYR A 359 -11.79 19.59 5.87
N ILE A 360 -10.70 20.29 5.51
CA ILE A 360 -9.33 19.81 5.62
C ILE A 360 -8.59 20.65 6.66
N ASP A 361 -8.08 19.95 7.68
CA ASP A 361 -7.31 20.53 8.79
C ASP A 361 -5.82 20.51 8.46
N LEU A 362 -5.35 21.62 7.93
CA LEU A 362 -3.95 21.92 7.61
C LEU A 362 -3.62 23.32 8.14
N PRO A 363 -2.35 23.75 8.19
CA PRO A 363 -2.01 25.13 8.54
C PRO A 363 -2.80 26.16 7.72
N ILE A 364 -2.98 25.93 6.42
CA ILE A 364 -3.89 26.67 5.57
C ILE A 364 -5.18 25.85 5.44
N VAL A 365 -6.13 26.11 6.35
CA VAL A 365 -7.40 25.37 6.41
C VAL A 365 -8.23 25.49 5.14
N GLU A 366 -8.99 24.44 4.82
CA GLU A 366 -9.84 24.41 3.63
C GLU A 366 -11.26 23.94 3.98
N LEU A 367 -12.23 24.53 3.30
CA LEU A 367 -13.64 24.10 3.34
C LEU A 367 -14.20 24.14 1.93
N TYR A 368 -14.82 23.05 1.50
CA TYR A 368 -15.43 22.90 0.18
C TYR A 368 -16.88 22.45 0.29
N ASP A 369 -17.71 22.93 -0.62
CA ASP A 369 -19.09 22.46 -0.84
C ASP A 369 -19.08 21.59 -2.11
N LEU A 370 -18.97 20.28 -1.92
CA LEU A 370 -18.83 19.31 -3.03
C LEU A 370 -20.12 19.18 -3.88
N ALA A 371 -21.24 19.78 -3.46
CA ALA A 371 -22.45 19.82 -4.27
C ALA A 371 -22.33 20.88 -5.38
N SER A 372 -21.73 22.02 -5.10
CA SER A 372 -21.52 23.13 -6.03
C SER A 372 -20.12 23.17 -6.63
N ASP A 373 -19.13 22.63 -5.91
CA ASP A 373 -17.70 22.60 -6.31
C ASP A 373 -17.11 21.18 -6.14
N PRO A 374 -17.51 20.23 -6.97
CA PRO A 374 -17.02 18.84 -6.87
C PRO A 374 -15.53 18.68 -7.25
N LYS A 375 -14.89 19.74 -7.75
CA LYS A 375 -13.46 19.77 -8.09
C LYS A 375 -12.61 20.44 -7.03
N GLU A 376 -13.23 20.92 -5.95
CA GLU A 376 -12.52 21.57 -4.82
C GLU A 376 -11.62 22.74 -5.28
N ALA A 377 -12.13 23.51 -6.23
CA ALA A 377 -11.38 24.63 -6.85
C ALA A 377 -11.46 25.92 -6.00
N SER A 378 -12.47 26.03 -5.13
CA SER A 378 -12.80 27.27 -4.41
C SER A 378 -12.85 27.05 -2.90
N ASN A 379 -11.74 27.30 -2.21
CA ASN A 379 -11.71 27.25 -0.74
C ASN A 379 -12.57 28.36 -0.13
N VAL A 380 -13.65 27.98 0.54
CA VAL A 380 -14.60 28.90 1.19
C VAL A 380 -14.41 29.00 2.71
N ALA A 381 -13.35 28.47 3.27
CA ALA A 381 -13.12 28.41 4.73
C ALA A 381 -13.18 29.79 5.40
N GLN A 382 -12.57 30.81 4.78
CA GLN A 382 -12.60 32.18 5.32
C GLN A 382 -13.97 32.82 5.14
N ALA A 383 -14.59 32.67 3.97
CA ALA A 383 -15.91 33.25 3.66
C ALA A 383 -17.03 32.63 4.50
N ARG A 384 -16.89 31.35 4.88
CA ARG A 384 -17.85 30.59 5.70
C ARG A 384 -17.26 30.24 7.08
N SER A 385 -16.66 31.23 7.75
CA SER A 385 -15.93 31.04 9.01
C SER A 385 -16.76 30.40 10.13
N ASP A 386 -18.08 30.68 10.21
CA ASP A 386 -18.97 30.03 11.17
C ASP A 386 -19.11 28.53 10.89
N ARG A 387 -19.25 28.18 9.60
CA ARG A 387 -19.33 26.77 9.20
C ARG A 387 -18.00 26.06 9.44
N THR A 388 -16.89 26.72 9.13
CA THR A 388 -15.53 26.21 9.41
C THR A 388 -15.38 25.86 10.88
N ARG A 389 -15.83 26.71 11.80
CA ARG A 389 -15.84 26.42 13.25
C ARG A 389 -16.63 25.16 13.61
N VAL A 390 -17.81 24.97 13.03
CA VAL A 390 -18.62 23.76 13.24
C VAL A 390 -17.87 22.51 12.76
N MET A 391 -17.19 22.58 11.60
CA MET A 391 -16.43 21.46 11.06
C MET A 391 -15.21 21.12 11.93
N VAL A 392 -14.52 22.13 12.46
CA VAL A 392 -13.42 21.94 13.44
C VAL A 392 -13.92 21.18 14.68
N GLU A 393 -15.04 21.62 15.26
CA GLU A 393 -15.63 20.95 16.43
C GLU A 393 -16.12 19.52 16.09
N THR A 394 -16.59 19.29 14.86
CA THR A 394 -16.95 17.95 14.40
C THR A 394 -15.73 17.06 14.28
N LEU A 395 -14.62 17.57 13.72
CA LEU A 395 -13.37 16.81 13.62
C LEU A 395 -12.80 16.41 14.99
N LYS A 396 -12.89 17.29 15.99
CA LYS A 396 -12.46 17.01 17.38
C LYS A 396 -13.19 15.83 18.02
N GLN A 397 -14.44 15.53 17.60
CA GLN A 397 -15.21 14.39 18.12
C GLN A 397 -14.60 13.03 17.81
N PHE A 398 -13.74 12.93 16.79
CA PHE A 398 -13.06 11.69 16.41
C PHE A 398 -11.92 11.31 17.36
N ASN A 399 -11.51 12.20 18.27
CA ASN A 399 -10.46 11.92 19.26
C ASN A 399 -9.20 11.25 18.63
N VAL A 400 -8.71 11.85 17.57
CA VAL A 400 -7.62 11.30 16.75
C VAL A 400 -6.31 11.27 17.53
N ALA A 401 -5.83 10.08 17.86
CA ALA A 401 -4.52 9.89 18.47
C ALA A 401 -3.39 10.26 17.46
N PRO A 402 -2.29 10.84 17.93
CA PRO A 402 -1.10 11.00 17.10
C PRO A 402 -0.64 9.66 16.52
N PRO A 403 0.01 9.63 15.34
CA PRO A 403 0.58 8.41 14.82
C PRO A 403 1.62 7.85 15.78
N ALA A 404 1.59 6.54 16.00
CA ALA A 404 2.69 5.86 16.67
C ALA A 404 3.97 6.01 15.82
N ARG A 405 5.13 5.92 16.46
CA ARG A 405 6.39 5.93 15.72
C ARG A 405 6.42 4.75 14.75
N ALA A 406 6.72 5.02 13.50
CA ALA A 406 6.89 3.99 12.48
C ALA A 406 7.98 2.98 12.92
N GLN A 407 7.75 1.71 12.67
CA GLN A 407 8.75 0.67 12.89
C GLN A 407 9.78 0.72 11.78
N GLN A 408 11.01 0.34 12.10
CA GLN A 408 12.05 0.24 11.10
C GLN A 408 11.78 -0.97 10.20
N GLU A 409 11.70 -0.74 8.91
CA GLU A 409 11.54 -1.79 7.91
C GLU A 409 12.90 -2.35 7.48
N THR A 410 12.90 -3.56 6.91
CA THR A 410 14.10 -4.12 6.29
C THR A 410 14.46 -3.32 5.03
N ALA A 411 15.75 -3.27 4.67
CA ALA A 411 16.21 -2.60 3.45
C ALA A 411 15.49 -3.12 2.20
N GLU A 412 15.20 -4.41 2.12
CA GLU A 412 14.40 -5.03 1.05
C GLU A 412 12.98 -4.46 0.99
N THR A 413 12.28 -4.40 2.14
CA THR A 413 10.92 -3.85 2.22
C THR A 413 10.89 -2.38 1.80
N VAL A 414 11.85 -1.60 2.30
CA VAL A 414 12.00 -0.17 1.94
C VAL A 414 12.23 0.00 0.44
N GLU A 415 13.10 -0.80 -0.16
CA GLU A 415 13.39 -0.71 -1.59
C GLU A 415 12.18 -1.12 -2.44
N ARG A 416 11.45 -2.16 -2.05
CA ARG A 416 10.22 -2.56 -2.73
C ARG A 416 9.15 -1.47 -2.67
N LEU A 417 8.90 -0.88 -1.50
CA LEU A 417 7.94 0.22 -1.35
C LEU A 417 8.37 1.47 -2.14
N ARG A 418 9.67 1.80 -2.14
CA ARG A 418 10.20 2.91 -2.96
C ARG A 418 9.99 2.70 -4.44
N SER A 419 10.13 1.49 -4.89
CA SER A 419 9.99 1.16 -6.29
C SER A 419 8.55 1.27 -6.78
N LEU A 420 7.58 1.17 -5.89
CA LEU A 420 6.15 1.42 -6.11
C LEU A 420 5.77 2.90 -5.93
N GLY A 421 6.74 3.80 -5.76
CA GLY A 421 6.47 5.22 -5.56
C GLY A 421 6.26 5.63 -4.10
N TYR A 422 6.17 4.66 -3.16
CA TYR A 422 6.04 4.99 -1.75
C TYR A 422 7.37 5.46 -1.17
N ILE A 423 7.31 6.51 -0.34
CA ILE A 423 8.50 7.09 0.26
C ILE A 423 8.91 6.21 1.43
N GLY A 424 9.85 5.30 1.19
CA GLY A 424 10.37 4.43 2.23
C GLY A 424 11.52 5.08 2.99
N GLY A 425 11.52 4.98 4.31
CA GLY A 425 12.74 4.91 5.08
C GLY A 425 13.11 6.04 6.00
N GLY A 426 12.32 6.93 6.42
CA GLY A 426 12.67 7.85 7.50
C GLY A 426 11.49 8.06 8.44
N SER A 427 11.68 7.86 9.73
CA SER A 427 10.76 8.45 10.70
C SER A 427 11.09 9.95 10.75
N ALA A 428 10.28 10.74 10.05
CA ALA A 428 10.46 12.20 10.08
C ALA A 428 10.30 12.74 11.50
N THR A 429 10.98 13.84 11.80
CA THR A 429 10.79 14.53 13.07
C THR A 429 9.39 15.14 13.09
N VAL A 430 8.55 14.68 13.99
CA VAL A 430 7.24 15.29 14.24
C VAL A 430 7.48 16.62 14.93
N HIS A 431 7.04 17.72 14.32
CA HIS A 431 7.11 19.05 14.90
C HIS A 431 5.98 19.26 15.93
N GLU A 432 6.25 19.98 17.01
CA GLU A 432 5.21 20.38 17.98
C GLU A 432 4.18 21.33 17.37
N LYS A 433 4.60 22.14 16.41
CA LYS A 433 3.75 23.08 15.68
C LYS A 433 4.16 23.12 14.21
N TYR A 434 3.15 23.19 13.36
CA TYR A 434 3.30 23.37 11.92
C TYR A 434 2.87 24.79 11.53
N THR A 435 3.50 25.33 10.51
CA THR A 435 3.21 26.65 9.93
C THR A 435 2.77 26.53 8.49
N ASP A 436 2.35 27.63 7.88
CA ASP A 436 2.00 27.66 6.45
C ASP A 436 3.15 27.18 5.54
N ALA A 437 4.40 27.29 5.99
CA ALA A 437 5.56 26.80 5.25
C ALA A 437 5.66 25.27 5.23
N ASP A 438 4.99 24.59 6.18
CA ASP A 438 4.97 23.12 6.30
C ASP A 438 3.73 22.51 5.64
N ASP A 439 2.82 23.36 5.14
CA ASP A 439 1.60 22.93 4.48
C ASP A 439 1.92 22.20 3.15
N PRO A 440 1.43 20.98 2.93
CA PRO A 440 1.69 20.23 1.71
C PRO A 440 1.38 21.00 0.42
N LYS A 441 0.41 21.92 0.45
CA LYS A 441 0.07 22.77 -0.72
C LYS A 441 1.22 23.71 -1.11
N ARG A 442 2.02 24.14 -0.15
CA ARG A 442 3.23 24.93 -0.40
C ARG A 442 4.41 24.09 -0.87
N LEU A 443 4.32 22.77 -0.63
CA LEU A 443 5.42 21.82 -0.82
C LEU A 443 5.21 20.87 -1.99
N VAL A 444 4.03 20.91 -2.63
CA VAL A 444 3.74 20.06 -3.80
C VAL A 444 4.74 20.25 -4.94
N GLU A 445 5.30 21.46 -5.12
CA GLU A 445 6.37 21.71 -6.10
C GLU A 445 7.64 20.91 -5.77
N ILE A 446 7.95 20.76 -4.48
CA ILE A 446 9.11 19.95 -4.03
C ILE A 446 8.89 18.48 -4.41
N GLU A 447 7.65 17.97 -4.24
CA GLU A 447 7.28 16.62 -4.66
C GLU A 447 7.45 16.41 -6.16
N GLN A 448 6.92 17.33 -6.94
CA GLN A 448 7.05 17.30 -8.41
C GLN A 448 8.52 17.32 -8.86
N LEU A 449 9.36 18.13 -8.20
CA LEU A 449 10.80 18.15 -8.45
C LEU A 449 11.49 16.85 -8.04
N LEU A 450 11.12 16.26 -6.89
CA LEU A 450 11.64 14.95 -6.47
C LEU A 450 11.31 13.88 -7.50
N THR A 451 10.05 13.82 -7.96
CA THR A 451 9.62 12.89 -9.01
C THR A 451 10.40 13.11 -10.29
N LYS A 452 10.51 14.36 -10.77
CA LYS A 452 11.30 14.71 -11.97
C LYS A 452 12.76 14.26 -11.84
N GLY A 453 13.39 14.53 -10.70
CA GLY A 453 14.77 14.11 -10.44
C GLY A 453 14.94 12.59 -10.44
N ASN A 454 13.97 11.87 -9.87
CA ASN A 454 13.96 10.41 -9.85
C ASN A 454 13.80 9.83 -11.26
N ASP A 455 12.89 10.38 -12.06
CA ASP A 455 12.67 9.94 -13.45
C ASP A 455 13.92 10.20 -14.31
N ALA A 456 14.56 11.35 -14.15
CA ALA A 456 15.84 11.63 -14.80
C ALA A 456 16.93 10.65 -14.39
N PHE A 457 17.02 10.33 -13.09
CA PHE A 457 17.99 9.38 -12.56
C PHE A 457 17.77 7.95 -13.09
N ARG A 458 16.53 7.45 -13.11
CA ARG A 458 16.15 6.14 -13.69
C ARG A 458 16.45 6.09 -15.18
N ALA A 459 16.17 7.17 -15.91
CA ALA A 459 16.47 7.30 -17.34
C ALA A 459 17.98 7.51 -17.64
N ASN A 460 18.85 7.39 -16.62
CA ASN A 460 20.31 7.64 -16.71
C ASN A 460 20.69 9.05 -17.16
N ARG A 461 19.79 10.04 -17.03
CA ARG A 461 20.05 11.46 -17.27
C ARG A 461 20.59 12.10 -15.98
N ILE A 462 21.78 11.66 -15.56
CA ILE A 462 22.29 11.92 -14.20
C ILE A 462 22.56 13.39 -13.93
N ASP A 463 23.06 14.17 -14.88
CA ASP A 463 23.32 15.61 -14.67
C ASP A 463 22.01 16.39 -14.51
N GLU A 464 20.94 16.05 -15.24
CA GLU A 464 19.59 16.62 -15.01
C GLU A 464 19.05 16.30 -13.61
N ALA A 465 19.27 15.07 -13.14
CA ALA A 465 18.89 14.67 -11.78
C ALA A 465 19.67 15.48 -10.73
N ILE A 466 20.97 15.67 -10.91
CA ILE A 466 21.85 16.48 -10.04
C ILE A 466 21.32 17.91 -9.94
N ASP A 467 21.06 18.55 -11.08
CA ASP A 467 20.58 19.94 -11.10
C ASP A 467 19.22 20.07 -10.43
N THR A 468 18.33 19.08 -10.64
CA THR A 468 17.02 19.04 -10.01
C THR A 468 17.13 18.90 -8.49
N TYR A 469 17.94 17.95 -7.97
CA TYR A 469 18.11 17.78 -6.53
C TYR A 469 18.80 18.99 -5.87
N ARG A 470 19.74 19.65 -6.55
CA ARG A 470 20.33 20.91 -6.08
C ARG A 470 19.30 22.02 -5.98
N SER A 471 18.39 22.12 -6.96
CA SER A 471 17.29 23.09 -6.93
C SER A 471 16.36 22.86 -5.74
N ILE A 472 16.04 21.59 -5.41
CA ILE A 472 15.25 21.25 -4.22
C ILE A 472 15.95 21.72 -2.95
N ILE A 473 17.22 21.39 -2.79
CA ILE A 473 18.01 21.79 -1.60
C ILE A 473 18.08 23.31 -1.44
N ALA A 474 18.19 24.05 -2.57
CA ALA A 474 18.20 25.51 -2.54
C ALA A 474 16.85 26.10 -2.12
N LYS A 475 15.71 25.47 -2.54
CA LYS A 475 14.35 25.90 -2.18
C LYS A 475 13.98 25.49 -0.75
N ARG A 476 14.35 24.28 -0.34
CA ARG A 476 14.05 23.71 0.97
C ARG A 476 15.23 22.90 1.52
N PRO A 477 16.10 23.55 2.31
CA PRO A 477 17.35 22.94 2.82
C PRO A 477 17.17 21.79 3.82
N ASP A 478 15.96 21.55 4.32
CA ASP A 478 15.60 20.46 5.23
C ASP A 478 15.04 19.21 4.52
N THR A 479 15.07 19.16 3.18
CA THR A 479 14.60 18.01 2.38
C THR A 479 15.68 16.92 2.36
N GLU A 480 15.63 16.01 3.33
CA GLU A 480 16.60 14.91 3.52
C GLU A 480 16.79 14.07 2.25
N ASP A 481 15.69 13.68 1.59
CA ASP A 481 15.69 12.82 0.42
C ASP A 481 16.50 13.43 -0.74
N ALA A 482 16.42 14.75 -0.93
CA ALA A 482 17.19 15.43 -1.97
C ALA A 482 18.72 15.33 -1.74
N TYR A 483 19.18 15.40 -0.49
CA TYR A 483 20.61 15.23 -0.19
C TYR A 483 21.07 13.79 -0.46
N ARG A 484 20.30 12.79 -0.03
CA ARG A 484 20.68 11.38 -0.26
C ARG A 484 20.74 11.05 -1.74
N LYS A 485 19.75 11.50 -2.52
CA LYS A 485 19.66 11.27 -3.97
C LYS A 485 20.75 12.04 -4.73
N LEU A 486 21.03 13.28 -4.33
CA LEU A 486 22.15 14.04 -4.89
C LEU A 486 23.48 13.37 -4.62
N ALA A 487 23.70 12.91 -3.38
CA ALA A 487 24.92 12.20 -3.03
C ALA A 487 25.07 10.88 -3.80
N LEU A 488 23.98 10.12 -3.99
CA LEU A 488 23.98 8.91 -4.81
C LEU A 488 24.31 9.23 -6.27
N ALA A 489 23.74 10.30 -6.83
CA ALA A 489 24.02 10.72 -8.22
C ALA A 489 25.51 11.09 -8.42
N TYR A 490 26.10 11.81 -7.45
CA TYR A 490 27.52 12.11 -7.46
C TYR A 490 28.37 10.84 -7.31
N TRP A 491 27.98 9.89 -6.43
CA TRP A 491 28.69 8.63 -6.22
C TRP A 491 28.73 7.79 -7.50
N ARG A 492 27.57 7.63 -8.16
CA ARG A 492 27.46 6.89 -9.44
C ARG A 492 28.28 7.50 -10.58
N THR A 493 28.54 8.79 -10.55
CA THR A 493 29.37 9.50 -11.54
C THR A 493 30.84 9.64 -11.10
N ASN A 494 31.27 8.86 -10.11
CA ASN A 494 32.64 8.86 -9.56
C ASN A 494 33.06 10.22 -8.97
N ARG A 495 32.09 11.06 -8.58
CA ARG A 495 32.30 12.36 -7.93
C ARG A 495 32.24 12.19 -6.40
N GLN A 496 33.03 11.24 -5.86
CA GLN A 496 32.95 10.77 -4.47
C GLN A 496 33.05 11.87 -3.44
N GLN A 497 33.97 12.82 -3.63
CA GLN A 497 34.16 13.94 -2.69
C GLN A 497 32.90 14.84 -2.62
N LEU A 498 32.22 15.08 -3.75
CA LEU A 498 30.97 15.84 -3.77
C LEU A 498 29.83 15.08 -3.07
N ALA A 499 29.76 13.76 -3.19
CA ALA A 499 28.80 12.94 -2.48
C ALA A 499 28.97 13.06 -0.96
N ILE A 500 30.19 12.95 -0.46
CA ILE A 500 30.53 13.13 0.97
C ILE A 500 30.16 14.53 1.44
N GLN A 501 30.61 15.58 0.73
CA GLN A 501 30.30 16.98 1.08
C GLN A 501 28.81 17.27 1.11
N THR A 502 28.03 16.64 0.21
CA THR A 502 26.58 16.77 0.16
C THR A 502 25.94 16.24 1.46
N LEU A 503 26.31 15.04 1.90
CA LEU A 503 25.77 14.46 3.14
C LEU A 503 26.28 15.18 4.40
N GLU A 504 27.52 15.66 4.40
CA GLU A 504 28.02 16.51 5.48
C GLU A 504 27.24 17.85 5.56
N SER A 505 26.85 18.40 4.40
CA SER A 505 26.00 19.60 4.36
C SER A 505 24.61 19.32 4.91
N ALA A 506 24.03 18.15 4.66
CA ALA A 506 22.76 17.74 5.26
C ALA A 506 22.83 17.79 6.80
N LEU A 507 23.89 17.22 7.39
CA LEU A 507 24.08 17.24 8.85
C LEU A 507 24.26 18.67 9.38
N ARG A 508 25.00 19.54 8.67
CA ARG A 508 25.14 20.96 9.05
C ARG A 508 23.84 21.74 9.00
N ASN A 509 22.92 21.34 8.11
CA ASN A 509 21.58 21.93 7.98
C ASN A 509 20.56 21.33 8.96
N GLY A 510 21.01 20.55 9.94
CA GLY A 510 20.17 20.02 11.02
C GLY A 510 19.41 18.74 10.67
N ILE A 511 19.72 18.10 9.54
CA ILE A 511 19.16 16.78 9.18
C ILE A 511 19.81 15.72 10.06
N THR A 512 19.03 15.11 10.96
CA THR A 512 19.55 14.20 12.01
C THR A 512 19.20 12.73 11.78
N GLN A 513 18.52 12.41 10.70
CA GLN A 513 18.06 11.05 10.35
C GLN A 513 19.25 10.09 10.26
N SER A 514 19.08 8.87 10.79
CA SER A 514 20.12 7.83 10.83
C SER A 514 20.62 7.46 9.43
N GLU A 515 19.72 7.45 8.46
CA GLU A 515 19.99 7.09 7.06
C GLU A 515 21.06 7.99 6.42
N VAL A 516 21.04 9.30 6.73
CA VAL A 516 22.05 10.24 6.25
C VAL A 516 23.42 9.92 6.85
N ARG A 517 23.46 9.63 8.17
CA ARG A 517 24.70 9.26 8.86
C ARG A 517 25.26 7.93 8.38
N ILE A 518 24.37 6.93 8.18
CA ILE A 518 24.75 5.61 7.67
C ILE A 518 25.35 5.76 6.27
N LYS A 519 24.65 6.47 5.37
CA LYS A 519 25.12 6.68 4.00
C LYS A 519 26.42 7.48 3.95
N LEU A 520 26.56 8.50 4.78
CA LEU A 520 27.81 9.26 4.91
C LEU A 520 28.96 8.36 5.41
N GLY A 521 28.68 7.53 6.43
CA GLY A 521 29.66 6.57 6.94
C GLY A 521 30.13 5.58 5.90
N GLN A 522 29.20 5.03 5.10
CA GLN A 522 29.53 4.15 3.96
C GLN A 522 30.45 4.87 2.96
N TYR A 523 30.05 6.06 2.50
CA TYR A 523 30.83 6.81 1.52
C TYR A 523 32.19 7.29 2.05
N LEU A 524 32.28 7.64 3.35
CA LEU A 524 33.58 7.93 3.97
C LEU A 524 34.50 6.71 3.99
N ALA A 525 33.98 5.53 4.36
CA ALA A 525 34.77 4.32 4.42
C ALA A 525 35.28 3.92 3.02
N GLU A 526 34.38 3.82 2.05
CA GLU A 526 34.70 3.47 0.65
C GLU A 526 35.56 4.55 -0.04
N GLY A 527 35.39 5.82 0.33
CA GLY A 527 36.16 6.97 -0.15
C GLY A 527 37.53 7.13 0.54
N GLY A 528 38.02 6.10 1.26
CA GLY A 528 39.36 6.07 1.87
C GLY A 528 39.48 6.81 3.19
N GLN A 529 38.37 7.14 3.86
CA GLN A 529 38.33 7.83 5.16
C GLN A 529 37.67 6.94 6.25
N PRO A 530 38.07 5.65 6.42
CA PRO A 530 37.37 4.74 7.31
C PRO A 530 37.42 5.15 8.79
N ALA A 531 38.46 5.87 9.21
CA ALA A 531 38.54 6.39 10.58
C ALA A 531 37.41 7.39 10.91
N LYS A 532 37.10 8.29 9.96
CA LYS A 532 35.98 9.22 10.11
C LYS A 532 34.64 8.50 10.06
N ALA A 533 34.51 7.48 9.20
CA ALA A 533 33.31 6.65 9.15
C ALA A 533 33.03 5.96 10.49
N ILE A 534 34.05 5.35 11.09
CA ILE A 534 33.95 4.71 12.39
C ILE A 534 33.51 5.71 13.46
N GLU A 535 34.12 6.89 13.50
CA GLU A 535 33.79 7.94 14.48
C GLU A 535 32.31 8.37 14.36
N LEU A 536 31.85 8.61 13.14
CA LEU A 536 30.47 8.99 12.85
C LEU A 536 29.46 7.88 13.22
N LEU A 537 29.79 6.62 12.93
CA LEU A 537 28.86 5.50 13.05
C LEU A 537 28.79 4.88 14.45
N LYS A 538 29.81 5.04 15.28
CA LYS A 538 29.82 4.49 16.65
C LYS A 538 28.58 4.87 17.46
N ASP A 539 28.21 6.16 17.43
CA ASP A 539 27.07 6.68 18.17
C ASP A 539 25.74 6.39 17.49
N THR A 540 25.77 6.19 16.16
CA THR A 540 24.59 5.89 15.35
C THR A 540 24.19 4.41 15.43
N ALA A 541 25.17 3.51 15.57
CA ALA A 541 24.96 2.07 15.36
C ALA A 541 24.01 1.41 16.38
N GLY A 542 23.88 1.92 17.61
CA GLY A 542 22.92 1.40 18.60
C GLY A 542 22.55 -0.07 18.38
N THR A 543 21.27 -0.33 18.10
CA THR A 543 20.74 -1.64 17.68
C THR A 543 20.26 -1.64 16.22
N ASP A 544 20.48 -0.56 15.48
CA ASP A 544 20.09 -0.42 14.07
C ASP A 544 20.93 -1.37 13.18
N PRO A 545 20.32 -2.34 12.49
CA PRO A 545 21.04 -3.32 11.67
C PRO A 545 21.87 -2.66 10.56
N ASP A 546 21.34 -1.65 9.87
CA ASP A 546 22.02 -0.99 8.75
C ASP A 546 23.23 -0.19 9.23
N ALA A 547 23.10 0.47 10.38
CA ALA A 547 24.22 1.17 11.00
C ALA A 547 25.28 0.20 11.52
N LEU A 548 24.89 -0.97 12.04
CA LEU A 548 25.84 -2.03 12.43
C LEU A 548 26.59 -2.59 11.22
N VAL A 549 25.90 -2.83 10.10
CA VAL A 549 26.56 -3.26 8.83
C VAL A 549 27.55 -2.20 8.38
N ALA A 550 27.14 -0.94 8.30
CA ALA A 550 28.02 0.15 7.87
C ALA A 550 29.25 0.29 8.77
N LEU A 551 29.08 0.18 10.09
CA LEU A 551 30.18 0.24 11.07
C LEU A 551 31.11 -0.96 10.95
N GLY A 552 30.56 -2.18 10.80
CA GLY A 552 31.34 -3.40 10.60
C GLY A 552 32.20 -3.33 9.34
N ASN A 553 31.62 -2.86 8.24
CA ASN A 553 32.33 -2.64 6.98
C ASN A 553 33.41 -1.54 7.12
N ALA A 554 33.13 -0.44 7.81
CA ALA A 554 34.12 0.58 8.06
C ALA A 554 35.33 0.05 8.88
N TYR A 555 35.08 -0.81 9.88
CA TYR A 555 36.15 -1.51 10.60
C TYR A 555 36.92 -2.48 9.71
N THR A 556 36.24 -3.21 8.82
CA THR A 556 36.88 -4.14 7.87
C THR A 556 37.81 -3.38 6.92
N ILE A 557 37.35 -2.27 6.33
CA ILE A 557 38.14 -1.41 5.45
C ILE A 557 39.33 -0.79 6.19
N ALA A 558 39.15 -0.45 7.46
CA ALA A 558 40.23 0.07 8.33
C ALA A 558 41.24 -1.02 8.77
N GLY A 559 41.06 -2.30 8.39
CA GLY A 559 41.90 -3.41 8.86
C GLY A 559 41.67 -3.80 10.31
N ARG A 560 40.63 -3.26 10.96
CA ARG A 560 40.29 -3.51 12.38
C ARG A 560 39.36 -4.73 12.51
N PHE A 561 39.84 -5.90 12.05
CA PHE A 561 39.02 -7.10 11.90
C PHE A 561 38.43 -7.64 13.20
N ALA A 562 39.09 -7.45 14.34
CA ALA A 562 38.56 -7.87 15.64
C ALA A 562 37.31 -7.04 16.05
N ASP A 563 37.35 -5.74 15.78
CA ASP A 563 36.22 -4.85 16.01
C ASP A 563 35.07 -5.17 15.03
N ALA A 564 35.39 -5.40 13.74
CA ALA A 564 34.43 -5.80 12.73
C ALA A 564 33.69 -7.10 13.15
N ALA A 565 34.44 -8.13 13.56
CA ALA A 565 33.86 -9.39 14.02
C ALA A 565 32.94 -9.19 15.27
N THR A 566 33.28 -8.25 16.14
CA THR A 566 32.44 -7.91 17.30
C THR A 566 31.11 -7.29 16.87
N ILE A 567 31.14 -6.36 15.88
CA ILE A 567 29.92 -5.74 15.35
C ILE A 567 29.03 -6.75 14.62
N PHE A 568 29.61 -7.60 13.75
CA PHE A 568 28.82 -8.61 13.05
C PHE A 568 28.22 -9.66 13.99
N ARG A 569 28.89 -10.02 15.12
CA ARG A 569 28.26 -10.86 16.14
C ARG A 569 27.08 -10.17 16.83
N ARG A 570 27.16 -8.84 17.07
CA ARG A 570 26.01 -8.07 17.59
C ARG A 570 24.84 -8.10 16.62
N LEU A 571 25.10 -7.93 15.32
CA LEU A 571 24.07 -8.03 14.29
C LEU A 571 23.42 -9.42 14.28
N LEU A 572 24.23 -10.48 14.32
CA LEU A 572 23.75 -11.87 14.35
C LEU A 572 23.04 -12.26 15.65
N ALA A 573 23.26 -11.56 16.74
CA ALA A 573 22.49 -11.74 17.98
C ALA A 573 21.05 -11.22 17.82
N ALA A 574 20.83 -10.21 16.99
CA ALA A 574 19.51 -9.68 16.66
C ALA A 574 18.84 -10.47 15.51
N ASP A 575 19.61 -10.83 14.49
CA ASP A 575 19.14 -11.62 13.33
C ASP A 575 20.09 -12.81 13.06
N PRO A 576 19.84 -13.98 13.68
CA PRO A 576 20.67 -15.17 13.53
C PRO A 576 20.65 -15.78 12.11
N ASN A 577 19.74 -15.36 11.24
CA ASN A 577 19.60 -15.88 9.88
C ASN A 577 20.08 -14.91 8.81
N ASN A 578 20.79 -13.86 9.18
CA ASN A 578 21.36 -12.91 8.23
C ASN A 578 22.58 -13.53 7.50
N ALA A 579 22.36 -13.96 6.26
CA ALA A 579 23.38 -14.62 5.44
C ALA A 579 24.60 -13.74 5.17
N VAL A 580 24.37 -12.44 4.87
CA VAL A 580 25.44 -11.47 4.60
C VAL A 580 26.28 -11.21 5.85
N ALA A 581 25.63 -11.05 7.01
CA ALA A 581 26.36 -10.88 8.28
C ALA A 581 27.22 -12.08 8.65
N HIS A 582 26.77 -13.31 8.34
CA HIS A 582 27.59 -14.51 8.50
C HIS A 582 28.79 -14.53 7.52
N GLN A 583 28.61 -14.09 6.27
CA GLN A 583 29.68 -13.92 5.31
C GLN A 583 30.73 -12.92 5.83
N ASP A 584 30.30 -11.74 6.24
CA ASP A 584 31.19 -10.66 6.66
C ASP A 584 31.93 -11.00 7.96
N LEU A 585 31.25 -11.70 8.89
CA LEU A 585 31.91 -12.27 10.07
C LEU A 585 32.98 -13.30 9.66
N GLY A 586 32.65 -14.18 8.71
CA GLY A 586 33.61 -15.18 8.21
C GLY A 586 34.81 -14.54 7.53
N ILE A 587 34.63 -13.47 6.77
CA ILE A 587 35.72 -12.70 6.17
C ILE A 587 36.59 -12.04 7.25
N ALA A 588 36.00 -11.41 8.25
CA ALA A 588 36.75 -10.82 9.37
C ALA A 588 37.55 -11.88 10.13
N GLN A 589 36.99 -13.05 10.39
CA GLN A 589 37.66 -14.19 11.03
C GLN A 589 38.80 -14.75 10.18
N LEU A 590 38.63 -14.85 8.85
CA LEU A 590 39.69 -15.23 7.92
C LEU A 590 40.88 -14.29 8.03
N GLN A 591 40.66 -13.00 8.06
CA GLN A 591 41.72 -11.98 8.20
C GLN A 591 42.44 -12.07 9.56
N LEU A 592 41.72 -12.47 10.60
CA LEU A 592 42.28 -12.76 11.92
C LEU A 592 43.02 -14.12 11.99
N LYS A 593 43.04 -14.88 10.88
CA LYS A 593 43.58 -16.25 10.81
C LYS A 593 42.83 -17.26 11.68
N ASP A 594 41.61 -16.95 12.11
CA ASP A 594 40.71 -17.86 12.81
C ASP A 594 39.96 -18.71 11.78
N LEU A 595 40.74 -19.59 11.11
CA LEU A 595 40.26 -20.36 9.96
C LEU A 595 39.10 -21.30 10.31
N ARG A 596 39.09 -21.83 11.55
CA ARG A 596 38.03 -22.72 12.01
C ARG A 596 36.68 -22.02 12.11
N ASN A 597 36.62 -20.89 12.78
CA ASN A 597 35.39 -20.12 12.92
C ASN A 597 34.96 -19.45 11.61
N ALA A 598 35.94 -19.03 10.78
CA ALA A 598 35.66 -18.53 9.44
C ALA A 598 34.93 -19.56 8.57
N GLU A 599 35.39 -20.83 8.55
CA GLU A 599 34.72 -21.91 7.83
C GLU A 599 33.26 -22.10 8.31
N VAL A 600 33.03 -22.10 9.62
CA VAL A 600 31.68 -22.26 10.21
C VAL A 600 30.77 -21.11 9.75
N SER A 601 31.21 -19.87 9.88
CA SER A 601 30.44 -18.70 9.49
C SER A 601 30.12 -18.68 7.99
N LEU A 602 31.09 -18.94 7.12
CA LEU A 602 30.91 -18.93 5.68
C LEU A 602 30.01 -20.08 5.18
N ARG A 603 30.11 -21.27 5.78
CA ARG A 603 29.18 -22.38 5.48
C ARG A 603 27.76 -22.04 5.90
N ARG A 604 27.59 -21.35 7.05
CA ARG A 604 26.28 -20.90 7.48
C ARG A 604 25.70 -19.84 6.52
N ALA A 605 26.52 -18.90 6.04
CA ALA A 605 26.12 -17.94 5.02
C ALA A 605 25.58 -18.63 3.75
N ILE A 606 26.36 -19.61 3.23
CA ILE A 606 25.97 -20.39 2.04
C ILE A 606 24.71 -21.23 2.27
N GLN A 607 24.52 -21.77 3.47
CA GLN A 607 23.32 -22.52 3.82
C GLN A 607 22.08 -21.63 3.81
N LEU A 608 22.21 -20.41 4.29
CA LEU A 608 21.12 -19.43 4.36
C LEU A 608 20.80 -18.83 2.99
N ASP A 609 21.86 -18.52 2.23
CA ASP A 609 21.74 -18.02 0.86
C ASP A 609 22.77 -18.69 -0.07
N PRO A 610 22.36 -19.69 -0.85
CA PRO A 610 23.25 -20.39 -1.81
C PRO A 610 23.69 -19.54 -3.02
N ALA A 611 23.20 -18.31 -3.17
CA ALA A 611 23.58 -17.40 -4.25
C ALA A 611 24.68 -16.40 -3.84
N LEU A 612 25.13 -16.38 -2.59
CA LEU A 612 26.19 -15.50 -2.10
C LEU A 612 27.57 -15.89 -2.64
N ALA A 613 27.92 -15.40 -3.81
CA ALA A 613 29.19 -15.71 -4.47
C ALA A 613 30.42 -15.37 -3.61
N GLY A 614 30.41 -14.22 -2.89
CA GLY A 614 31.49 -13.80 -2.00
C GLY A 614 31.75 -14.79 -0.85
N ALA A 615 30.70 -15.45 -0.33
CA ALA A 615 30.86 -16.46 0.72
C ALA A 615 31.61 -17.70 0.20
N TYR A 616 31.33 -18.13 -1.04
CA TYR A 616 32.10 -19.22 -1.67
C TYR A 616 33.53 -18.81 -1.94
N THR A 617 33.78 -17.58 -2.40
CA THR A 617 35.12 -17.07 -2.62
C THR A 617 35.94 -17.08 -1.33
N ALA A 618 35.42 -16.55 -0.26
CA ALA A 618 36.06 -16.52 1.05
C ALA A 618 36.26 -17.94 1.62
N LEU A 619 35.24 -18.81 1.51
CA LEU A 619 35.36 -20.22 1.95
C LEU A 619 36.46 -20.96 1.19
N GLY A 620 36.58 -20.76 -0.12
CA GLY A 620 37.69 -21.34 -0.91
C GLY A 620 39.06 -20.91 -0.41
N VAL A 621 39.20 -19.62 -0.01
CA VAL A 621 40.45 -19.12 0.62
C VAL A 621 40.72 -19.82 1.95
N VAL A 622 39.73 -20.00 2.78
CA VAL A 622 39.86 -20.75 4.06
C VAL A 622 40.29 -22.18 3.82
N LEU A 623 39.65 -22.87 2.86
CA LEU A 623 39.98 -24.26 2.50
C LEU A 623 41.41 -24.41 1.97
N ALA A 624 41.85 -23.49 1.11
CA ALA A 624 43.23 -23.48 0.60
C ALA A 624 44.24 -23.27 1.75
N ASN A 625 43.98 -22.34 2.67
CA ASN A 625 44.81 -22.06 3.83
C ASN A 625 44.86 -23.23 4.84
N THR A 626 43.89 -24.14 4.81
CA THR A 626 43.86 -25.36 5.62
C THR A 626 44.38 -26.60 4.86
N GLY A 627 44.97 -26.42 3.68
CA GLY A 627 45.55 -27.51 2.87
C GLY A 627 44.52 -28.31 2.06
N ARG A 628 43.24 -27.94 2.07
CA ARG A 628 42.14 -28.62 1.36
C ARG A 628 41.97 -28.05 -0.05
N VAL A 629 43.06 -28.02 -0.82
CA VAL A 629 43.11 -27.37 -2.13
C VAL A 629 42.06 -27.92 -3.13
N PRO A 630 41.83 -29.25 -3.24
CA PRO A 630 40.79 -29.74 -4.15
C PRO A 630 39.38 -29.19 -3.84
N GLU A 631 39.02 -29.11 -2.55
CA GLU A 631 37.74 -28.53 -2.15
C GLU A 631 37.68 -27.02 -2.40
N ALA A 632 38.79 -26.30 -2.21
CA ALA A 632 38.89 -24.88 -2.53
C ALA A 632 38.61 -24.63 -4.01
N ILE A 633 39.19 -25.44 -4.90
CA ILE A 633 38.96 -25.32 -6.34
C ILE A 633 37.48 -25.50 -6.70
N GLU A 634 36.81 -26.52 -6.17
CA GLU A 634 35.37 -26.72 -6.43
C GLU A 634 34.52 -25.57 -5.87
N THR A 635 34.87 -25.05 -4.70
CA THR A 635 34.21 -23.92 -4.07
C THR A 635 34.36 -22.64 -4.91
N TRP A 636 35.56 -22.34 -5.41
CA TRP A 636 35.79 -21.20 -6.30
C TRP A 636 35.10 -21.36 -7.66
N LYS A 637 35.04 -22.58 -8.23
CA LYS A 637 34.24 -22.82 -9.46
C LYS A 637 32.77 -22.44 -9.24
N ARG A 638 32.22 -22.75 -8.06
CA ARG A 638 30.84 -22.36 -7.72
C ARG A 638 30.70 -20.84 -7.64
N ALA A 639 31.67 -20.14 -7.02
CA ALA A 639 31.68 -18.68 -6.97
C ALA A 639 31.75 -18.05 -8.37
N VAL A 640 32.60 -18.56 -9.26
CA VAL A 640 32.67 -18.11 -10.66
C VAL A 640 31.35 -18.32 -11.39
N ALA A 641 30.71 -19.47 -11.20
CA ALA A 641 29.38 -19.74 -11.79
C ALA A 641 28.29 -18.78 -11.28
N LEU A 642 28.51 -18.19 -10.12
CA LEU A 642 27.65 -17.13 -9.53
C LEU A 642 28.11 -15.71 -9.90
N GLY A 643 29.15 -15.56 -10.72
CA GLY A 643 29.60 -14.27 -11.26
C GLY A 643 30.75 -13.59 -10.49
N ASP A 644 31.38 -14.22 -9.48
CA ASP A 644 32.49 -13.60 -8.73
C ASP A 644 33.80 -13.70 -9.51
N THR A 645 34.35 -12.56 -9.94
CA THR A 645 35.60 -12.44 -10.69
C THR A 645 36.83 -12.72 -9.81
N ASN A 646 36.80 -12.42 -8.51
CA ASN A 646 37.92 -12.68 -7.61
C ASN A 646 38.20 -14.19 -7.46
N ALA A 647 37.14 -14.99 -7.49
CA ALA A 647 37.27 -16.45 -7.47
C ALA A 647 38.02 -16.99 -8.71
N ALA A 648 37.87 -16.35 -9.86
CA ALA A 648 38.59 -16.72 -11.08
C ALA A 648 40.09 -16.46 -10.94
N ASP A 649 40.49 -15.38 -10.26
CA ASP A 649 41.91 -15.08 -9.98
C ASP A 649 42.50 -16.12 -9.01
N ASN A 650 41.79 -16.47 -7.96
CA ASN A 650 42.19 -17.53 -7.02
C ASN A 650 42.38 -18.88 -7.72
N LEU A 651 41.49 -19.25 -8.67
CA LEU A 651 41.63 -20.47 -9.48
C LEU A 651 42.86 -20.45 -10.39
N ARG A 652 43.22 -19.28 -10.91
CA ARG A 652 44.45 -19.12 -11.74
C ARG A 652 45.73 -19.26 -10.91
N ALA A 653 45.71 -18.75 -9.68
CA ALA A 653 46.87 -18.80 -8.78
C ALA A 653 47.20 -20.20 -8.26
N VAL A 654 46.26 -21.15 -8.29
CA VAL A 654 46.42 -22.51 -7.76
C VAL A 654 46.69 -23.56 -8.87
N ARG A 655 46.58 -23.16 -10.14
CA ARG A 655 47.00 -23.95 -11.32
C ARG A 655 48.46 -23.76 -11.60
#